data_b7f9b8fdb2daf69382fe03872ca4e7e2
#
_entry.id   b7f9b8fdb2daf69382fe03872ca4e7e2
#
_cell.length_a   1.000
_cell.length_b   1.000
_cell.length_c   1.000
_cell.angle_alpha   90.00
_cell.angle_beta   90.00
_cell.angle_gamma   90.00
#
_symmetry.space_group_name_H-M   'P 1'
#
loop_
_entity.id
_entity.type
_entity.pdbx_description
1 polymer ?
#
loop_
_entity_poly.entity_id
_entity_poly.type
_entity_poly.pdbx_seq_one_letter_code
_entity_poly.pdbx_strand_id
1 'polypeptide(L)'
;MKNHGKLLALLFVLFSYGCANNNHSTAEKEKDYLHFVDPIIGTNGMGHTFPGACAPFGIVQLSPDTDTVPHNIDGKYQPRVYEYCAGYQHKDSTIVGFSHTHFSGTGHSDLGDILVMPVTGPIRYNPGTQTDPDAGYRSRFSHDTEKASPGYYEVVLQDYGVKAQLTATEHVGVHRYTYPEGQDGSIILDLQHGIYNYDGKTLWANLRVENDTLLTGYRITNGWARTNYTYFAISFNQPITDYGYRDLQPIKYNGMWGKFAVNHNFPEMTGRKIVAYFHFDHPERLEMKVALSATSTEGALRNLHAETDYRDFDQLLAETQAKWNHELAIVDAEGNDDQKAMLYTSLYHTMINPSVYMDVDGQYRGLDHNVHQAKDFTNYTVFSLWDTYRALHPLFNLLQPQRNADMVASMLKHSEQSVHGLLPVWSHMANENWCMIGYHGASVVADAYVKGTVNRDPTLLKALERSSTCPYYVNLIDYQRLGYVPFDRNNGCVSITLEYAYDDWAIYQAALKAGDEALADRYRDRASNWRNTFDTSLGFARPRYSDGRWKEPFSLFDTEGEGFVEGNSWVYSFYVPHDVNGLMEAMGGDAQFIRNLDTLFVMPLPPEFFENTEDVTEEGLMGCYNHGNEPAHHIVYLYNWTSQPYKTQYWLREIMNRFYKNNIDGLCGNDDCGQMSAWYLFSAMGFYPVCPGSDQYVLGAPYLPYMKVRLGNGKMLEIKAPGVSDENRYVQRVTLNGEEITKLYLIHEQLMRGGELCFEMGSTPNVSRGLATEDKPYSMTR
;
A
#
# COMPACT_ATOMS: atom_id res chain seq x y z
N MET A 1 14.79 -34.54 68.48
CA MET A 1 14.62 -33.51 69.50
C MET A 1 13.80 -32.38 68.94
N LYS A 2 12.55 -32.32 69.40
CA LYS A 2 11.72 -31.17 69.82
C LYS A 2 11.58 -30.03 68.84
N ASN A 3 10.41 -29.89 68.16
CA ASN A 3 9.17 -29.19 68.65
C ASN A 3 9.29 -27.69 68.58
N HIS A 4 8.45 -26.96 67.84
CA HIS A 4 7.05 -26.47 67.97
C HIS A 4 6.80 -25.55 66.78
N GLY A 5 5.80 -25.55 66.03
CA GLY A 5 4.37 -25.57 66.28
C GLY A 5 3.78 -24.23 66.75
N LYS A 6 3.18 -23.45 65.90
CA LYS A 6 2.01 -22.62 66.26
C LYS A 6 1.20 -22.17 65.05
N LEU A 7 0.04 -22.69 65.00
CA LEU A 7 -1.21 -22.32 64.39
C LEU A 7 -1.70 -20.99 65.00
N LEU A 8 -2.18 -20.03 64.19
CA LEU A 8 -3.16 -19.04 64.66
C LEU A 8 -4.20 -18.75 63.61
N ALA A 9 -5.42 -18.94 64.02
CA ALA A 9 -6.64 -18.87 63.26
C ALA A 9 -7.26 -17.46 63.26
N LEU A 10 -8.04 -17.20 62.22
CA LEU A 10 -9.25 -16.36 62.07
C LEU A 10 -9.54 -15.23 63.07
N LEU A 11 -9.87 -14.08 62.46
CA LEU A 11 -11.03 -13.30 62.90
C LEU A 11 -11.65 -12.54 61.71
N PHE A 12 -12.89 -12.96 61.34
CA PHE A 12 -13.84 -12.22 60.53
C PHE A 12 -14.37 -11.04 61.35
N VAL A 13 -14.35 -9.84 60.78
CA VAL A 13 -15.22 -8.75 61.23
C VAL A 13 -15.95 -8.19 60.02
N LEU A 14 -17.23 -8.50 59.95
CA LEU A 14 -18.22 -7.84 59.09
C LEU A 14 -18.49 -6.43 59.65
N PHE A 15 -18.29 -5.45 58.79
CA PHE A 15 -18.97 -4.15 58.94
C PHE A 15 -19.66 -3.80 57.64
N SER A 16 -20.95 -4.01 57.62
CA SER A 16 -21.88 -3.46 56.62
C SER A 16 -22.16 -2.00 56.96
N TYR A 17 -21.80 -1.11 56.05
CA TYR A 17 -22.49 0.19 55.92
C TYR A 17 -22.69 0.42 54.44
N GLY A 18 -23.95 0.43 54.02
CA GLY A 18 -24.37 0.79 52.68
C GLY A 18 -24.25 2.30 52.45
N CYS A 19 -23.70 2.64 51.32
CA CYS A 19 -24.04 3.85 50.60
C CYS A 19 -24.09 3.45 49.13
N ALA A 20 -25.30 3.39 48.62
CA ALA A 20 -25.54 3.25 47.20
C ALA A 20 -25.04 4.52 46.49
N ASN A 21 -23.89 4.46 45.84
CA ASN A 21 -23.58 5.36 44.76
C ASN A 21 -23.81 4.61 43.46
N ASN A 22 -24.97 4.83 42.88
CA ASN A 22 -25.24 4.53 41.45
C ASN A 22 -24.36 5.44 40.59
N ASN A 23 -23.11 5.10 40.42
CA ASN A 23 -22.36 5.54 39.24
C ASN A 23 -22.71 4.53 38.14
N HIS A 24 -23.83 4.76 37.47
CA HIS A 24 -23.94 4.33 36.07
C HIS A 24 -22.88 5.16 35.30
N SER A 25 -21.68 4.65 35.20
CA SER A 25 -20.88 4.92 34.01
C SER A 25 -21.67 4.25 32.87
N THR A 26 -22.46 5.03 32.17
CA THR A 26 -22.82 4.69 30.80
C THR A 26 -21.48 4.55 30.08
N ALA A 27 -21.00 3.31 29.90
CA ALA A 27 -20.00 3.05 28.92
C ALA A 27 -20.57 3.64 27.64
N GLU A 28 -19.99 4.74 27.14
CA GLU A 28 -20.32 5.24 25.80
C GLU A 28 -20.15 4.05 24.89
N LYS A 29 -21.22 3.72 24.16
CA LYS A 29 -21.19 2.63 23.21
C LYS A 29 -20.11 2.98 22.21
N GLU A 30 -19.09 2.13 22.08
CA GLU A 30 -18.00 2.35 21.14
C GLU A 30 -18.59 2.63 19.76
N LYS A 31 -18.16 3.74 19.14
CA LYS A 31 -18.67 4.17 17.84
C LYS A 31 -18.26 3.16 16.80
N ASP A 32 -19.19 2.74 15.97
CA ASP A 32 -18.94 1.84 14.86
C ASP A 32 -18.52 2.65 13.63
N TYR A 33 -17.26 2.45 13.21
CA TYR A 33 -16.69 3.10 12.01
C TYR A 33 -16.69 2.18 10.79
N LEU A 34 -16.92 0.86 10.97
CA LEU A 34 -16.88 -0.12 9.90
C LEU A 34 -17.88 0.18 8.79
N HIS A 35 -19.06 0.67 9.15
CA HIS A 35 -20.15 0.95 8.21
C HIS A 35 -19.87 2.12 7.27
N PHE A 36 -18.82 2.92 7.52
CA PHE A 36 -18.40 3.98 6.60
C PHE A 36 -17.43 3.47 5.53
N VAL A 37 -16.78 2.34 5.74
CA VAL A 37 -15.81 1.79 4.79
C VAL A 37 -16.52 0.98 3.72
N ASP A 38 -16.23 1.29 2.47
CA ASP A 38 -16.68 0.50 1.32
C ASP A 38 -15.47 -0.06 0.55
N PRO A 39 -15.08 -1.32 0.79
CA PRO A 39 -13.95 -1.94 0.09
C PRO A 39 -14.15 -2.12 -1.43
N ILE A 40 -15.35 -1.83 -1.96
CA ILE A 40 -15.64 -1.87 -3.39
C ILE A 40 -15.10 -0.61 -4.12
N ILE A 41 -14.86 0.49 -3.40
CA ILE A 41 -14.29 1.71 -3.98
C ILE A 41 -12.91 1.42 -4.58
N GLY A 42 -12.71 1.76 -5.86
CA GLY A 42 -11.45 1.54 -6.59
C GLY A 42 -11.28 0.13 -7.18
N THR A 43 -12.29 -0.74 -7.09
CA THR A 43 -12.24 -2.11 -7.62
C THR A 43 -12.61 -2.21 -9.10
N ASN A 44 -12.95 -1.10 -9.74
CA ASN A 44 -13.16 -1.02 -11.18
C ASN A 44 -12.12 -0.08 -11.82
N GLY A 45 -11.80 -0.30 -13.08
CA GLY A 45 -10.79 0.53 -13.77
C GLY A 45 -9.39 0.41 -13.18
N MET A 46 -8.77 1.55 -12.84
CA MET A 46 -7.35 1.69 -12.51
C MET A 46 -7.03 1.82 -11.03
N GLY A 47 -8.02 1.74 -10.14
CA GLY A 47 -7.76 1.83 -8.69
C GLY A 47 -6.99 0.64 -8.13
N HIS A 48 -7.12 -0.52 -8.76
CA HIS A 48 -6.47 -1.80 -8.43
C HIS A 48 -6.60 -2.22 -6.96
N THR A 49 -7.74 -1.90 -6.34
CA THR A 49 -8.08 -2.37 -5.01
C THR A 49 -8.86 -3.68 -5.08
N PHE A 50 -9.00 -4.38 -3.97
CA PHE A 50 -9.74 -5.64 -3.89
C PHE A 50 -10.80 -5.59 -2.76
N PRO A 51 -11.95 -6.28 -2.92
CA PRO A 51 -13.05 -6.22 -1.95
C PRO A 51 -12.93 -7.25 -0.81
N GLY A 52 -11.92 -8.11 -0.83
CA GLY A 52 -11.81 -9.27 0.05
C GLY A 52 -11.50 -8.94 1.50
N ALA A 53 -11.53 -9.98 2.34
CA ALA A 53 -11.30 -9.86 3.76
C ALA A 53 -9.79 -9.85 4.10
N CYS A 54 -9.36 -8.88 4.91
CA CYS A 54 -8.03 -8.86 5.50
C CYS A 54 -8.08 -8.30 6.93
N ALA A 55 -7.08 -8.60 7.74
CA ALA A 55 -6.83 -7.90 9.00
C ALA A 55 -5.97 -6.64 8.73
N PRO A 56 -5.98 -5.63 9.62
CA PRO A 56 -5.07 -4.49 9.46
C PRO A 56 -3.62 -4.97 9.35
N PHE A 57 -2.93 -4.54 8.27
CA PHE A 57 -1.55 -4.94 7.97
C PHE A 57 -1.27 -6.44 7.89
N GLY A 58 -2.29 -7.30 7.75
CA GLY A 58 -2.12 -8.76 7.69
C GLY A 58 -1.45 -9.21 6.40
N ILE A 59 -0.69 -10.32 6.45
CA ILE A 59 -0.11 -10.94 5.24
C ILE A 59 -1.18 -11.65 4.39
N VAL A 60 -2.30 -12.01 5.01
CA VAL A 60 -3.42 -12.62 4.30
C VAL A 60 -4.40 -11.55 3.84
N GLN A 61 -4.52 -11.42 2.51
CA GLN A 61 -5.56 -10.67 1.82
C GLN A 61 -6.42 -11.69 1.06
N LEU A 62 -7.48 -12.15 1.72
CA LEU A 62 -8.35 -13.20 1.20
C LEU A 62 -9.45 -12.61 0.33
N SER A 63 -9.31 -12.71 -0.99
CA SER A 63 -10.20 -12.05 -1.95
C SER A 63 -10.62 -12.96 -3.08
N PRO A 64 -11.80 -12.71 -3.70
CA PRO A 64 -12.13 -13.35 -4.96
C PRO A 64 -11.21 -12.86 -6.08
N ASP A 65 -10.79 -13.78 -6.95
CA ASP A 65 -10.19 -13.46 -8.24
C ASP A 65 -11.23 -13.63 -9.34
N THR A 66 -11.45 -12.59 -10.14
CA THR A 66 -12.44 -12.64 -11.23
C THR A 66 -11.84 -13.09 -12.55
N ASP A 67 -10.58 -12.75 -12.81
CA ASP A 67 -9.84 -13.31 -13.94
C ASP A 67 -8.32 -13.30 -13.73
N THR A 68 -7.63 -14.06 -14.57
CA THR A 68 -6.19 -14.02 -14.76
C THR A 68 -5.89 -13.97 -16.24
N VAL A 69 -5.47 -12.81 -16.72
CA VAL A 69 -5.10 -12.63 -18.12
C VAL A 69 -3.65 -13.08 -18.29
N PRO A 70 -3.35 -13.94 -19.28
CA PRO A 70 -1.96 -14.27 -19.58
C PRO A 70 -1.19 -13.02 -20.01
N HIS A 71 -0.02 -12.79 -19.41
CA HIS A 71 0.85 -11.67 -19.77
C HIS A 71 1.24 -11.66 -21.25
N ASN A 72 1.36 -12.81 -21.84
CA ASN A 72 1.78 -12.97 -23.23
C ASN A 72 0.92 -14.03 -23.93
N ILE A 73 0.38 -13.69 -25.10
CA ILE A 73 -0.29 -14.61 -26.00
C ILE A 73 0.43 -14.57 -27.35
N ASP A 74 0.92 -15.72 -27.82
CA ASP A 74 1.67 -15.86 -29.09
C ASP A 74 2.88 -14.91 -29.20
N GLY A 75 3.59 -14.68 -28.11
CA GLY A 75 4.76 -13.82 -28.04
C GLY A 75 4.44 -12.32 -27.98
N LYS A 76 3.17 -11.93 -27.80
CA LYS A 76 2.75 -10.55 -27.68
C LYS A 76 2.23 -10.25 -26.28
N TYR A 77 2.69 -9.14 -25.74
CA TYR A 77 2.18 -8.59 -24.48
C TYR A 77 0.66 -8.34 -24.58
N GLN A 78 -0.03 -8.58 -23.46
CA GLN A 78 -1.48 -8.39 -23.37
C GLN A 78 -1.77 -7.23 -22.41
N PRO A 79 -2.11 -6.04 -22.91
CA PRO A 79 -2.37 -4.87 -22.04
C PRO A 79 -3.46 -5.10 -20.99
N ARG A 80 -4.43 -5.97 -21.28
CA ARG A 80 -5.49 -6.34 -20.33
C ARG A 80 -4.98 -6.96 -19.02
N VAL A 81 -3.74 -7.44 -18.96
CA VAL A 81 -3.17 -7.95 -17.70
C VAL A 81 -3.11 -6.84 -16.65
N TYR A 82 -2.92 -5.61 -17.07
CA TYR A 82 -2.86 -4.45 -16.19
C TYR A 82 -4.20 -4.19 -15.46
N GLU A 83 -5.34 -4.45 -16.10
CA GLU A 83 -6.65 -4.31 -15.45
C GLU A 83 -6.81 -5.23 -14.23
N TYR A 84 -6.08 -6.36 -14.17
CA TYR A 84 -6.21 -7.39 -13.15
C TYR A 84 -5.08 -7.42 -12.12
N CYS A 85 -4.41 -6.30 -11.87
CA CYS A 85 -3.31 -6.24 -10.91
C CYS A 85 -3.72 -6.69 -9.50
N ALA A 86 -4.96 -6.44 -9.09
CA ALA A 86 -5.52 -6.92 -7.82
C ALA A 86 -6.33 -8.22 -7.93
N GLY A 87 -6.35 -8.90 -9.09
CA GLY A 87 -7.10 -10.14 -9.32
C GLY A 87 -8.62 -9.98 -9.47
N TYR A 88 -9.18 -8.84 -9.08
CA TYR A 88 -10.61 -8.55 -9.11
C TYR A 88 -10.93 -7.32 -9.97
N GLN A 89 -12.01 -7.42 -10.74
CA GLN A 89 -12.63 -6.28 -11.42
C GLN A 89 -14.15 -6.32 -11.23
N HIS A 90 -14.72 -5.25 -10.71
CA HIS A 90 -16.16 -5.18 -10.41
C HIS A 90 -17.07 -5.36 -11.65
N LYS A 91 -16.57 -5.05 -12.84
CA LYS A 91 -17.33 -5.26 -14.09
C LYS A 91 -17.55 -6.73 -14.46
N ASP A 92 -16.85 -7.67 -13.82
CA ASP A 92 -16.89 -9.09 -14.14
C ASP A 92 -18.09 -9.79 -13.50
N SER A 93 -18.51 -10.90 -14.09
CA SER A 93 -19.65 -11.69 -13.64
C SER A 93 -19.29 -13.13 -13.26
N THR A 94 -18.00 -13.47 -13.21
CA THR A 94 -17.51 -14.79 -12.80
C THR A 94 -16.36 -14.68 -11.82
N ILE A 95 -16.30 -15.60 -10.86
CA ILE A 95 -15.22 -15.78 -9.89
C ILE A 95 -14.45 -17.05 -10.22
N VAL A 96 -13.13 -16.95 -10.32
CA VAL A 96 -12.21 -18.10 -10.50
C VAL A 96 -12.09 -18.88 -9.20
N GLY A 97 -11.99 -18.19 -8.09
CA GLY A 97 -11.85 -18.72 -6.74
C GLY A 97 -11.43 -17.64 -5.78
N PHE A 98 -10.98 -18.05 -4.59
CA PHE A 98 -10.53 -17.16 -3.53
C PHE A 98 -9.05 -17.43 -3.26
N SER A 99 -8.17 -16.47 -3.54
CA SER A 99 -6.74 -16.56 -3.23
C SER A 99 -6.39 -15.74 -1.97
N HIS A 100 -5.21 -15.97 -1.40
CA HIS A 100 -4.90 -15.51 -0.04
C HIS A 100 -3.89 -14.36 0.00
N THR A 101 -3.33 -13.95 -1.15
CA THR A 101 -2.37 -12.85 -1.22
C THR A 101 -2.70 -11.92 -2.38
N HIS A 102 -2.81 -10.62 -2.10
CA HIS A 102 -3.11 -9.59 -3.08
C HIS A 102 -2.30 -8.33 -2.81
N PHE A 103 -1.97 -7.58 -3.86
CA PHE A 103 -1.59 -6.20 -3.72
C PHE A 103 -2.84 -5.32 -3.60
N SER A 104 -2.69 -4.15 -2.97
CA SER A 104 -3.71 -3.12 -2.96
C SER A 104 -3.21 -1.89 -3.74
N GLY A 105 -3.80 -1.66 -4.90
CA GLY A 105 -3.56 -0.47 -5.70
C GLY A 105 -2.31 -0.47 -6.57
N THR A 106 -1.57 -1.57 -6.69
CA THR A 106 -0.32 -1.54 -7.47
C THR A 106 -0.57 -1.66 -8.97
N GLY A 107 0.27 -1.01 -9.77
CA GLY A 107 0.28 -1.10 -11.23
C GLY A 107 0.96 -2.35 -11.79
N HIS A 108 1.22 -3.37 -10.98
CA HIS A 108 1.81 -4.62 -11.43
C HIS A 108 1.13 -5.83 -10.79
N SER A 109 0.96 -6.89 -11.60
CA SER A 109 0.33 -8.14 -11.17
C SER A 109 1.35 -9.13 -10.62
N ASP A 110 1.15 -9.60 -9.40
CA ASP A 110 1.84 -10.76 -8.81
C ASP A 110 0.96 -11.36 -7.72
N LEU A 111 1.46 -12.34 -6.96
CA LEU A 111 0.73 -12.98 -5.87
C LEU A 111 -0.45 -13.87 -6.36
N GLY A 112 -1.58 -13.89 -5.67
CA GLY A 112 -2.68 -14.84 -5.92
C GLY A 112 -2.34 -16.24 -5.40
N ASP A 113 -1.68 -16.32 -4.23
CA ASP A 113 -1.23 -17.58 -3.64
C ASP A 113 -2.39 -18.37 -3.06
N ILE A 114 -2.33 -19.70 -3.24
CA ILE A 114 -3.21 -20.70 -2.61
C ILE A 114 -4.69 -20.41 -2.92
N LEU A 115 -5.05 -20.56 -4.20
CA LEU A 115 -6.44 -20.40 -4.63
C LEU A 115 -7.27 -21.63 -4.24
N VAL A 116 -8.45 -21.36 -3.68
CA VAL A 116 -9.46 -22.37 -3.35
C VAL A 116 -10.79 -22.03 -3.99
N MET A 117 -11.55 -23.06 -4.40
CA MET A 117 -12.89 -22.90 -4.95
C MET A 117 -13.82 -24.00 -4.43
N PRO A 118 -14.90 -23.67 -3.69
CA PRO A 118 -15.91 -24.63 -3.30
C PRO A 118 -16.82 -24.96 -4.49
N VAL A 119 -17.01 -26.24 -4.72
CA VAL A 119 -17.77 -26.76 -5.87
C VAL A 119 -18.73 -27.86 -5.46
N THR A 120 -19.77 -28.08 -6.27
CA THR A 120 -20.65 -29.26 -6.24
C THR A 120 -20.57 -30.00 -7.57
N GLY A 121 -20.88 -31.30 -7.58
CA GLY A 121 -20.91 -32.10 -8.81
C GLY A 121 -19.52 -32.51 -9.34
N PRO A 122 -19.36 -32.69 -10.66
CA PRO A 122 -18.12 -33.22 -11.23
C PRO A 122 -16.89 -32.36 -11.05
N ILE A 123 -15.77 -32.93 -10.67
CA ILE A 123 -14.49 -32.24 -10.49
C ILE A 123 -13.91 -31.79 -11.83
N ARG A 124 -13.58 -30.52 -11.94
CA ARG A 124 -12.85 -29.91 -13.06
C ARG A 124 -11.51 -29.37 -12.57
N TYR A 125 -10.47 -29.45 -13.40
CA TYR A 125 -9.08 -29.12 -13.03
C TYR A 125 -8.52 -27.87 -13.72
N ASN A 126 -9.33 -27.18 -14.49
CA ASN A 126 -8.96 -25.91 -15.11
C ASN A 126 -9.99 -24.84 -14.73
N PRO A 127 -9.60 -23.55 -14.73
CA PRO A 127 -10.49 -22.48 -14.30
C PRO A 127 -11.61 -22.14 -15.31
N GLY A 128 -11.52 -22.58 -16.58
CA GLY A 128 -12.36 -22.04 -17.64
C GLY A 128 -11.98 -20.61 -18.01
N THR A 129 -12.87 -19.91 -18.72
CA THR A 129 -12.69 -18.50 -19.07
C THR A 129 -13.97 -17.71 -18.74
N GLN A 130 -13.92 -16.40 -18.72
CA GLN A 130 -15.12 -15.55 -18.54
C GLN A 130 -16.16 -15.80 -19.64
N THR A 131 -15.72 -16.07 -20.87
CA THR A 131 -16.59 -16.32 -22.02
C THR A 131 -17.08 -17.78 -22.10
N ASP A 132 -16.41 -18.72 -21.42
CA ASP A 132 -16.79 -20.13 -21.32
C ASP A 132 -16.53 -20.63 -19.88
N PRO A 133 -17.33 -20.18 -18.90
CA PRO A 133 -17.19 -20.61 -17.52
C PRO A 133 -17.50 -22.10 -17.32
N ASP A 134 -18.39 -22.68 -18.15
CA ASP A 134 -18.78 -24.08 -18.07
C ASP A 134 -17.66 -25.06 -18.45
N ALA A 135 -16.61 -24.59 -19.10
CA ALA A 135 -15.41 -25.41 -19.40
C ALA A 135 -14.54 -25.67 -18.16
N GLY A 136 -14.71 -24.93 -17.06
CA GLY A 136 -13.85 -25.01 -15.88
C GLY A 136 -14.59 -25.06 -14.54
N TYR A 137 -13.83 -24.77 -13.47
CA TYR A 137 -14.36 -24.74 -12.10
C TYR A 137 -14.80 -23.33 -11.64
N ARG A 138 -14.61 -22.25 -12.43
CA ARG A 138 -15.12 -20.92 -12.05
C ARG A 138 -16.63 -20.90 -11.97
N SER A 139 -17.18 -19.96 -11.24
CA SER A 139 -18.61 -19.79 -11.09
C SER A 139 -19.08 -18.39 -11.47
N ARG A 140 -20.26 -18.32 -12.06
CA ARG A 140 -21.01 -17.07 -12.18
C ARG A 140 -21.43 -16.58 -10.82
N PHE A 141 -21.57 -15.27 -10.67
CA PHE A 141 -22.10 -14.62 -9.48
C PHE A 141 -22.90 -13.35 -9.85
N SER A 142 -23.56 -12.77 -8.86
CA SER A 142 -24.24 -11.47 -9.00
C SER A 142 -23.80 -10.56 -7.86
N HIS A 143 -23.51 -9.31 -8.18
CA HIS A 143 -23.24 -8.26 -7.18
C HIS A 143 -24.40 -8.03 -6.22
N ASP A 144 -25.65 -8.41 -6.56
CA ASP A 144 -26.77 -8.39 -5.62
C ASP A 144 -26.57 -9.30 -4.41
N THR A 145 -25.71 -10.32 -4.53
CA THR A 145 -25.36 -11.26 -3.45
C THR A 145 -24.00 -10.98 -2.83
N GLU A 146 -23.27 -10.01 -3.38
CA GLU A 146 -21.96 -9.63 -2.91
C GLU A 146 -22.03 -8.63 -1.76
N LYS A 147 -21.25 -8.87 -0.72
CA LYS A 147 -21.07 -7.94 0.40
C LYS A 147 -19.63 -7.87 0.81
N ALA A 148 -19.13 -6.67 0.97
CA ALA A 148 -17.80 -6.40 1.45
C ALA A 148 -17.85 -5.41 2.62
N SER A 149 -17.01 -5.62 3.62
CA SER A 149 -16.75 -4.68 4.72
C SER A 149 -15.39 -5.01 5.35
N PRO A 150 -14.80 -4.13 6.16
CA PRO A 150 -13.50 -4.45 6.77
C PRO A 150 -13.50 -5.81 7.46
N GLY A 151 -12.60 -6.68 7.02
CA GLY A 151 -12.46 -8.04 7.54
C GLY A 151 -13.53 -9.03 7.13
N TYR A 152 -14.42 -8.69 6.19
CA TYR A 152 -15.50 -9.58 5.75
C TYR A 152 -15.79 -9.45 4.25
N TYR A 153 -16.02 -10.62 3.61
CA TYR A 153 -16.55 -10.73 2.26
C TYR A 153 -17.57 -11.87 2.15
N GLU A 154 -18.62 -11.68 1.36
CA GLU A 154 -19.66 -12.68 1.13
C GLU A 154 -20.15 -12.64 -0.33
N VAL A 155 -20.39 -13.81 -0.94
CA VAL A 155 -20.97 -13.95 -2.27
C VAL A 155 -21.66 -15.30 -2.44
N VAL A 156 -22.63 -15.40 -3.38
CA VAL A 156 -23.22 -16.67 -3.79
C VAL A 156 -22.66 -17.10 -5.14
N LEU A 157 -22.02 -18.27 -5.17
CA LEU A 157 -21.51 -18.93 -6.38
C LEU A 157 -22.69 -19.64 -7.07
N GLN A 158 -23.21 -19.03 -8.14
CA GLN A 158 -24.48 -19.42 -8.74
C GLN A 158 -24.47 -20.82 -9.37
N ASP A 159 -23.34 -21.20 -10.01
CA ASP A 159 -23.25 -22.50 -10.70
C ASP A 159 -23.20 -23.68 -9.71
N TYR A 160 -22.85 -23.43 -8.46
CA TYR A 160 -22.75 -24.43 -7.40
C TYR A 160 -23.81 -24.29 -6.31
N GLY A 161 -24.53 -23.17 -6.29
CA GLY A 161 -25.46 -22.85 -5.22
C GLY A 161 -24.80 -22.66 -3.85
N VAL A 162 -23.49 -22.42 -3.82
CA VAL A 162 -22.71 -22.31 -2.59
C VAL A 162 -22.62 -20.86 -2.17
N LYS A 163 -22.99 -20.56 -0.92
CA LYS A 163 -22.72 -19.28 -0.29
C LYS A 163 -21.32 -19.32 0.32
N ALA A 164 -20.44 -18.43 -0.13
CA ALA A 164 -19.10 -18.24 0.41
C ALA A 164 -19.08 -17.03 1.34
N GLN A 165 -18.51 -17.19 2.54
CA GLN A 165 -18.27 -16.14 3.52
C GLN A 165 -16.80 -16.21 3.92
N LEU A 166 -16.11 -15.07 3.94
CA LEU A 166 -14.68 -14.98 4.18
C LEU A 166 -14.39 -13.98 5.30
N THR A 167 -13.42 -14.33 6.14
CA THR A 167 -12.77 -13.40 7.06
C THR A 167 -11.28 -13.75 7.15
N ALA A 168 -10.46 -12.91 7.78
CA ALA A 168 -9.04 -13.19 7.92
C ALA A 168 -8.50 -12.64 9.24
N THR A 169 -7.55 -13.34 9.81
CA THR A 169 -6.63 -12.83 10.83
C THR A 169 -5.34 -12.34 10.14
N GLU A 170 -4.31 -12.06 10.88
CA GLU A 170 -3.05 -11.56 10.31
C GLU A 170 -2.39 -12.58 9.37
N HIS A 171 -2.43 -13.89 9.73
CA HIS A 171 -1.77 -14.97 8.98
C HIS A 171 -2.74 -16.03 8.44
N VAL A 172 -4.03 -15.96 8.77
CA VAL A 172 -4.96 -17.04 8.43
C VAL A 172 -6.19 -16.52 7.72
N GLY A 173 -6.43 -17.01 6.51
CA GLY A 173 -7.70 -16.88 5.81
C GLY A 173 -8.73 -17.87 6.36
N VAL A 174 -9.92 -17.41 6.67
CA VAL A 174 -10.99 -18.21 7.26
C VAL A 174 -12.22 -18.19 6.37
N HIS A 175 -12.61 -19.36 5.92
CA HIS A 175 -13.71 -19.56 4.99
C HIS A 175 -14.86 -20.29 5.68
N ARG A 176 -16.06 -19.90 5.32
CA ARG A 176 -17.30 -20.63 5.61
C ARG A 176 -18.09 -20.81 4.34
N TYR A 177 -18.35 -22.05 3.96
CA TYR A 177 -19.13 -22.42 2.80
C TYR A 177 -20.44 -23.08 3.22
N THR A 178 -21.57 -22.54 2.78
CA THR A 178 -22.88 -23.16 2.96
C THR A 178 -23.29 -23.80 1.66
N TYR A 179 -23.38 -25.13 1.67
CA TYR A 179 -23.76 -25.94 0.51
C TYR A 179 -25.28 -26.12 0.45
N PRO A 180 -25.85 -26.43 -0.74
CA PRO A 180 -27.23 -26.84 -0.86
C PRO A 180 -27.51 -28.10 -0.04
N GLU A 181 -28.69 -28.16 0.58
CA GLU A 181 -29.10 -29.30 1.43
C GLU A 181 -29.02 -30.64 0.69
N GLY A 182 -28.38 -31.63 1.31
CA GLY A 182 -28.29 -32.99 0.81
C GLY A 182 -27.35 -33.19 -0.39
N GLN A 183 -26.57 -32.17 -0.77
CA GLN A 183 -25.54 -32.30 -1.81
C GLN A 183 -24.15 -32.55 -1.22
N ASP A 184 -23.35 -33.31 -1.93
CA ASP A 184 -21.94 -33.45 -1.64
C ASP A 184 -21.19 -32.18 -2.06
N GLY A 185 -20.14 -31.86 -1.32
CA GLY A 185 -19.30 -30.70 -1.59
C GLY A 185 -17.85 -31.09 -1.81
N SER A 186 -17.15 -30.28 -2.57
CA SER A 186 -15.69 -30.43 -2.73
C SER A 186 -15.02 -29.06 -2.70
N ILE A 187 -13.75 -29.03 -2.29
CA ILE A 187 -12.87 -27.87 -2.41
C ILE A 187 -11.84 -28.20 -3.50
N ILE A 188 -11.78 -27.36 -4.53
CA ILE A 188 -10.64 -27.32 -5.46
C ILE A 188 -9.55 -26.49 -4.81
N LEU A 189 -8.32 -27.03 -4.78
CA LEU A 189 -7.10 -26.33 -4.39
C LEU A 189 -6.19 -26.23 -5.62
N ASP A 190 -6.09 -25.02 -6.17
CA ASP A 190 -5.24 -24.77 -7.35
C ASP A 190 -3.92 -24.14 -6.93
N LEU A 191 -2.85 -24.93 -6.92
CA LEU A 191 -1.49 -24.48 -6.58
C LEU A 191 -0.71 -23.93 -7.78
N GLN A 192 -1.31 -23.90 -8.98
CA GLN A 192 -0.72 -23.24 -10.15
C GLN A 192 -1.21 -21.80 -10.36
N HIS A 193 -2.37 -21.45 -9.77
CA HIS A 193 -2.98 -20.13 -9.92
C HIS A 193 -2.03 -19.01 -9.50
N GLY A 194 -2.14 -17.87 -10.16
CA GLY A 194 -1.48 -16.62 -9.79
C GLY A 194 -2.12 -15.47 -10.57
N ILE A 195 -2.18 -14.29 -9.99
CA ILE A 195 -2.77 -13.10 -10.63
C ILE A 195 -2.00 -12.76 -11.90
N TYR A 196 -0.68 -12.84 -11.86
CA TYR A 196 0.18 -12.76 -13.03
C TYR A 196 0.56 -14.17 -13.49
N ASN A 197 -0.24 -14.75 -14.37
CA ASN A 197 -0.10 -16.16 -14.72
C ASN A 197 0.58 -16.34 -16.10
N TYR A 198 1.66 -17.11 -16.12
CA TYR A 198 2.37 -17.49 -17.32
C TYR A 198 2.97 -18.90 -17.16
N ASP A 199 3.36 -19.53 -18.28
CA ASP A 199 3.95 -20.86 -18.21
C ASP A 199 5.32 -20.83 -17.50
N GLY A 200 5.43 -21.54 -16.37
CA GLY A 200 6.62 -21.54 -15.53
C GLY A 200 6.54 -20.60 -14.33
N LYS A 201 5.43 -19.90 -14.08
CA LYS A 201 5.22 -19.11 -12.86
C LYS A 201 5.41 -19.97 -11.61
N THR A 202 4.73 -21.10 -11.50
CA THR A 202 4.94 -22.06 -10.43
C THR A 202 6.12 -22.95 -10.74
N LEU A 203 7.19 -22.80 -9.99
CA LEU A 203 8.42 -23.60 -10.13
C LEU A 203 8.23 -24.98 -9.56
N TRP A 204 7.58 -25.06 -8.37
CA TRP A 204 7.31 -26.31 -7.68
C TRP A 204 6.20 -26.14 -6.65
N ALA A 205 5.41 -27.19 -6.44
CA ALA A 205 4.44 -27.29 -5.37
C ALA A 205 4.52 -28.65 -4.69
N ASN A 206 4.26 -28.68 -3.40
CA ASN A 206 4.11 -29.87 -2.58
C ASN A 206 2.84 -29.74 -1.73
N LEU A 207 2.09 -30.83 -1.62
CA LEU A 207 0.88 -30.90 -0.83
C LEU A 207 0.86 -32.24 -0.12
N ARG A 208 0.56 -32.25 1.18
CA ARG A 208 0.48 -33.43 2.03
C ARG A 208 -0.85 -33.45 2.77
N VAL A 209 -1.48 -34.61 2.80
CA VAL A 209 -2.64 -34.91 3.62
C VAL A 209 -2.12 -35.51 4.92
N GLU A 210 -2.04 -34.70 5.97
CA GLU A 210 -1.50 -35.13 7.28
C GLU A 210 -2.49 -36.03 8.03
N ASN A 211 -3.77 -35.71 7.91
CA ASN A 211 -4.90 -36.51 8.38
C ASN A 211 -6.19 -36.08 7.64
N ASP A 212 -7.34 -36.58 8.07
CA ASP A 212 -8.63 -36.33 7.43
C ASP A 212 -9.16 -34.90 7.58
N THR A 213 -8.52 -34.04 8.38
CA THR A 213 -8.89 -32.63 8.59
C THR A 213 -7.75 -31.64 8.40
N LEU A 214 -6.53 -32.12 8.07
CA LEU A 214 -5.35 -31.26 8.00
C LEU A 214 -4.51 -31.55 6.76
N LEU A 215 -4.23 -30.47 6.02
CA LEU A 215 -3.29 -30.46 4.91
C LEU A 215 -2.12 -29.52 5.24
N THR A 216 -0.93 -29.85 4.74
CA THR A 216 0.22 -28.96 4.74
C THR A 216 0.88 -28.95 3.36
N GLY A 217 1.64 -27.90 3.08
CA GLY A 217 2.35 -27.83 1.83
C GLY A 217 3.09 -26.53 1.62
N TYR A 218 3.63 -26.42 0.42
CA TYR A 218 4.26 -25.17 -0.02
C TYR A 218 4.19 -25.04 -1.53
N ARG A 219 4.31 -23.83 -2.00
CA ARG A 219 4.62 -23.56 -3.42
C ARG A 219 5.77 -22.56 -3.51
N ILE A 220 6.53 -22.68 -4.61
CA ILE A 220 7.59 -21.77 -4.98
C ILE A 220 7.19 -21.17 -6.33
N THR A 221 7.10 -19.87 -6.39
CA THR A 221 6.75 -19.15 -7.61
C THR A 221 7.89 -18.24 -8.07
N ASN A 222 7.89 -17.98 -9.38
CA ASN A 222 8.70 -16.98 -10.02
C ASN A 222 7.75 -15.91 -10.58
N GLY A 223 8.08 -14.68 -10.41
CA GLY A 223 7.27 -13.55 -10.86
C GLY A 223 8.01 -12.25 -10.65
N TRP A 224 7.30 -11.25 -10.28
CA TRP A 224 7.88 -9.99 -9.82
C TRP A 224 8.72 -10.24 -8.56
N ALA A 225 8.22 -11.02 -7.59
CA ALA A 225 9.08 -11.73 -6.65
C ALA A 225 9.75 -12.90 -7.37
N ARG A 226 11.05 -12.78 -7.66
CA ARG A 226 11.80 -13.76 -8.47
C ARG A 226 11.82 -15.16 -7.88
N THR A 227 11.72 -15.27 -6.55
CA THR A 227 11.60 -16.53 -5.83
C THR A 227 10.74 -16.30 -4.60
N ASN A 228 9.44 -16.52 -4.73
CA ASN A 228 8.50 -16.43 -3.62
C ASN A 228 8.27 -17.81 -3.02
N TYR A 229 8.45 -17.95 -1.69
CA TYR A 229 8.15 -19.15 -0.92
C TYR A 229 6.88 -18.94 -0.12
N THR A 230 5.82 -19.67 -0.46
CA THR A 230 4.57 -19.65 0.30
C THR A 230 4.34 -21.04 0.89
N TYR A 231 4.53 -21.17 2.20
CA TYR A 231 4.18 -22.37 2.97
C TYR A 231 2.77 -22.19 3.52
N PHE A 232 2.02 -23.29 3.61
CA PHE A 232 0.65 -23.24 4.10
C PHE A 232 0.29 -24.45 4.98
N ALA A 233 -0.72 -24.23 5.85
CA ALA A 233 -1.45 -25.26 6.54
C ALA A 233 -2.94 -25.00 6.41
N ILE A 234 -3.71 -26.02 6.02
CA ILE A 234 -5.16 -25.92 5.81
C ILE A 234 -5.87 -26.89 6.77
N SER A 235 -6.78 -26.39 7.57
CA SER A 235 -7.62 -27.21 8.44
C SER A 235 -9.09 -27.11 8.08
N PHE A 236 -9.81 -28.20 8.27
CA PHE A 236 -11.26 -28.31 8.07
C PHE A 236 -11.97 -28.71 9.35
N ASN A 237 -13.21 -28.26 9.51
CA ASN A 237 -14.06 -28.65 10.63
C ASN A 237 -14.78 -29.98 10.41
N GLN A 238 -14.62 -30.60 9.25
CA GLN A 238 -15.21 -31.89 8.86
C GLN A 238 -14.16 -32.77 8.19
N PRO A 239 -14.29 -34.11 8.29
CA PRO A 239 -13.32 -35.02 7.67
C PRO A 239 -13.44 -35.06 6.15
N ILE A 240 -12.29 -35.10 5.48
CA ILE A 240 -12.16 -35.38 4.07
C ILE A 240 -12.47 -36.85 3.85
N THR A 241 -13.40 -37.16 2.92
CA THR A 241 -13.83 -38.54 2.63
C THR A 241 -13.18 -39.13 1.38
N ASP A 242 -12.83 -38.27 0.42
CA ASP A 242 -12.11 -38.65 -0.78
C ASP A 242 -11.27 -37.45 -1.29
N TYR A 243 -10.13 -37.71 -1.93
CA TYR A 243 -9.32 -36.68 -2.52
C TYR A 243 -8.47 -37.20 -3.69
N GLY A 244 -8.02 -36.27 -4.51
CA GLY A 244 -7.13 -36.58 -5.63
C GLY A 244 -6.55 -35.32 -6.26
N TYR A 245 -5.72 -35.52 -7.29
CA TYR A 245 -5.09 -34.40 -7.96
C TYR A 245 -4.77 -34.69 -9.42
N ARG A 246 -4.47 -33.62 -10.15
CA ARG A 246 -3.76 -33.69 -11.45
C ARG A 246 -2.54 -32.81 -11.42
N ASP A 247 -1.40 -33.32 -11.90
CA ASP A 247 -0.31 -32.50 -12.37
C ASP A 247 -0.54 -32.23 -13.86
N LEU A 248 -0.90 -30.98 -14.20
CA LEU A 248 -1.19 -30.61 -15.59
C LEU A 248 0.08 -30.46 -16.44
N GLN A 249 1.27 -30.50 -15.81
CA GLN A 249 2.57 -30.53 -16.50
C GLN A 249 3.51 -31.57 -15.89
N PRO A 250 3.17 -32.86 -15.98
CA PRO A 250 3.93 -33.91 -15.32
C PRO A 250 5.35 -34.01 -15.86
N ILE A 251 6.31 -34.13 -14.96
CA ILE A 251 7.69 -34.44 -15.35
C ILE A 251 7.78 -35.89 -15.76
N LYS A 252 8.07 -36.14 -17.02
CA LYS A 252 8.29 -37.50 -17.54
C LYS A 252 9.72 -37.93 -17.23
N TYR A 253 9.87 -38.92 -16.36
CA TYR A 253 11.13 -39.56 -16.07
C TYR A 253 11.11 -40.98 -16.63
N ASN A 254 11.96 -41.26 -17.61
CA ASN A 254 12.08 -42.59 -18.17
C ASN A 254 13.00 -43.48 -17.34
N GLY A 255 12.55 -44.66 -16.92
CA GLY A 255 13.37 -45.65 -16.23
C GLY A 255 13.11 -45.82 -14.74
N MET A 256 12.15 -45.13 -14.16
CA MET A 256 11.69 -45.38 -12.79
C MET A 256 10.48 -46.31 -12.77
N TRP A 257 10.45 -47.21 -11.82
CA TRP A 257 9.30 -48.08 -11.58
C TRP A 257 8.43 -47.46 -10.48
N GLY A 258 7.15 -47.31 -10.75
CA GLY A 258 6.18 -46.93 -9.73
C GLY A 258 6.15 -47.99 -8.62
N LYS A 259 6.53 -47.63 -7.41
CA LYS A 259 6.46 -48.50 -6.23
C LYS A 259 5.18 -48.35 -5.44
N PHE A 260 4.44 -47.27 -5.70
CA PHE A 260 3.22 -46.92 -4.99
C PHE A 260 2.04 -46.88 -5.97
N ALA A 261 0.87 -47.33 -5.51
CA ALA A 261 -0.39 -47.08 -6.20
C ALA A 261 -0.85 -45.66 -5.84
N VAL A 262 -0.64 -44.68 -6.73
CA VAL A 262 -0.94 -43.26 -6.54
C VAL A 262 -2.32 -42.84 -7.06
N ASN A 263 -3.19 -43.84 -7.36
CA ASN A 263 -4.41 -43.62 -8.11
C ASN A 263 -5.60 -43.13 -7.27
N HIS A 264 -5.54 -43.30 -5.94
CA HIS A 264 -6.64 -42.97 -5.03
C HIS A 264 -6.11 -42.64 -3.65
N ASN A 265 -6.50 -41.50 -3.12
CA ASN A 265 -6.18 -41.01 -1.77
C ASN A 265 -4.69 -41.15 -1.39
N PHE A 266 -3.78 -40.90 -2.34
CA PHE A 266 -2.36 -40.91 -2.06
C PHE A 266 -1.97 -39.62 -1.31
N PRO A 267 -1.37 -39.70 -0.11
CA PRO A 267 -1.28 -38.57 0.82
C PRO A 267 -0.19 -37.54 0.48
N GLU A 268 0.58 -37.71 -0.59
CA GLU A 268 1.62 -36.78 -1.00
C GLU A 268 1.52 -36.48 -2.51
N MET A 269 1.46 -35.20 -2.83
CA MET A 269 1.32 -34.69 -4.20
C MET A 269 2.42 -33.67 -4.46
N THR A 270 3.20 -33.88 -5.52
CA THR A 270 4.28 -32.97 -5.89
C THR A 270 4.29 -32.76 -7.40
N GLY A 271 4.59 -31.55 -7.83
CA GLY A 271 4.66 -31.22 -9.25
C GLY A 271 4.76 -29.73 -9.51
N ARG A 272 4.70 -29.37 -10.79
CA ARG A 272 4.75 -27.97 -11.21
C ARG A 272 3.37 -27.33 -11.32
N LYS A 273 2.36 -28.11 -11.74
CA LYS A 273 1.00 -27.58 -11.97
C LYS A 273 -0.02 -28.49 -11.29
N ILE A 274 -0.01 -28.46 -9.96
CA ILE A 274 -0.90 -29.26 -9.12
C ILE A 274 -2.24 -28.56 -8.97
N VAL A 275 -3.31 -29.27 -9.33
CA VAL A 275 -4.68 -28.94 -8.97
C VAL A 275 -5.26 -30.15 -8.25
N ALA A 276 -5.64 -29.96 -6.98
CA ALA A 276 -6.19 -31.01 -6.13
C ALA A 276 -7.67 -30.76 -5.81
N TYR A 277 -8.38 -31.83 -5.42
CA TYR A 277 -9.71 -31.72 -4.85
C TYR A 277 -9.78 -32.50 -3.54
N PHE A 278 -10.66 -32.02 -2.65
CA PHE A 278 -10.99 -32.65 -1.37
C PHE A 278 -12.50 -32.73 -1.26
N HIS A 279 -13.02 -33.94 -1.08
CA HIS A 279 -14.44 -34.23 -1.06
C HIS A 279 -14.96 -34.40 0.36
N PHE A 280 -16.20 -33.94 0.59
CA PHE A 280 -16.91 -33.99 1.86
C PHE A 280 -18.33 -34.50 1.61
N ASP A 281 -18.75 -35.48 2.40
CA ASP A 281 -20.09 -36.05 2.31
C ASP A 281 -21.10 -35.12 2.98
N HIS A 282 -22.02 -34.56 2.17
CA HIS A 282 -23.13 -33.67 2.61
C HIS A 282 -22.69 -32.56 3.59
N PRO A 283 -21.70 -31.72 3.25
CA PRO A 283 -21.21 -30.68 4.15
C PRO A 283 -22.16 -29.49 4.13
N GLU A 284 -23.27 -29.52 4.91
CA GLU A 284 -24.20 -28.38 4.97
C GLU A 284 -23.45 -27.08 5.25
N ARG A 285 -22.46 -27.10 6.14
CA ARG A 285 -21.62 -25.95 6.52
C ARG A 285 -20.17 -26.40 6.72
N LEU A 286 -19.33 -26.10 5.74
CA LEU A 286 -17.91 -26.38 5.82
C LEU A 286 -17.12 -25.14 6.23
N GLU A 287 -16.35 -25.21 7.28
CA GLU A 287 -15.37 -24.20 7.67
C GLU A 287 -13.95 -24.69 7.35
N MET A 288 -13.19 -23.82 6.70
CA MET A 288 -11.80 -24.06 6.31
C MET A 288 -10.93 -22.89 6.75
N LYS A 289 -9.75 -23.17 7.28
CA LYS A 289 -8.76 -22.18 7.70
C LYS A 289 -7.46 -22.42 6.94
N VAL A 290 -6.92 -21.40 6.32
CA VAL A 290 -5.70 -21.45 5.50
C VAL A 290 -4.67 -20.51 6.10
N ALA A 291 -3.70 -21.06 6.79
CA ALA A 291 -2.59 -20.29 7.35
C ALA A 291 -1.41 -20.23 6.37
N LEU A 292 -0.78 -19.06 6.29
CA LEU A 292 0.41 -18.83 5.48
C LEU A 292 1.65 -18.62 6.36
N SER A 293 2.82 -18.95 5.80
CA SER A 293 4.13 -18.62 6.35
C SER A 293 5.15 -18.46 5.22
N ALA A 294 6.10 -17.56 5.39
CA ALA A 294 7.23 -17.41 4.50
C ALA A 294 8.42 -18.30 4.91
N THR A 295 8.37 -18.94 6.07
CA THR A 295 9.54 -19.64 6.66
C THR A 295 9.49 -21.14 6.48
N SER A 296 8.38 -21.78 6.88
CA SER A 296 8.21 -23.24 6.80
C SER A 296 6.75 -23.67 6.96
N THR A 297 6.46 -24.95 6.68
CA THR A 297 5.15 -25.57 7.01
C THR A 297 4.87 -25.58 8.51
N GLU A 298 5.89 -25.76 9.35
CA GLU A 298 5.77 -25.66 10.81
C GLU A 298 5.45 -24.22 11.24
N GLY A 299 5.97 -23.21 10.53
CA GLY A 299 5.60 -21.80 10.69
C GLY A 299 4.11 -21.59 10.42
N ALA A 300 3.61 -22.10 9.29
CA ALA A 300 2.19 -22.03 8.95
C ALA A 300 1.30 -22.75 9.98
N LEU A 301 1.72 -23.92 10.49
CA LEU A 301 1.00 -24.61 11.57
C LEU A 301 0.99 -23.80 12.89
N ARG A 302 2.11 -23.17 13.25
CA ARG A 302 2.16 -22.29 14.44
C ARG A 302 1.21 -21.10 14.29
N ASN A 303 1.21 -20.45 13.12
CA ASN A 303 0.30 -19.34 12.82
C ASN A 303 -1.16 -19.79 12.89
N LEU A 304 -1.50 -20.94 12.29
CA LEU A 304 -2.84 -21.54 12.35
C LEU A 304 -3.31 -21.72 13.79
N HIS A 305 -2.50 -22.38 14.62
CA HIS A 305 -2.86 -22.68 16.00
C HIS A 305 -2.93 -21.41 16.88
N ALA A 306 -1.95 -20.53 16.77
CA ALA A 306 -1.90 -19.34 17.61
C ALA A 306 -3.09 -18.41 17.37
N GLU A 307 -3.54 -18.31 16.11
CA GLU A 307 -4.58 -17.33 15.75
C GLU A 307 -5.99 -17.91 15.72
N THR A 308 -6.16 -19.25 15.59
CA THR A 308 -7.49 -19.79 15.29
C THR A 308 -7.94 -20.96 16.17
N ASP A 309 -7.09 -21.49 17.07
CA ASP A 309 -7.49 -22.58 17.95
C ASP A 309 -8.68 -22.20 18.83
N TYR A 310 -9.65 -23.11 18.94
CA TYR A 310 -10.87 -22.97 19.72
C TYR A 310 -11.79 -21.81 19.33
N ARG A 311 -11.59 -21.21 18.15
CA ARG A 311 -12.41 -20.12 17.62
C ARG A 311 -13.09 -20.55 16.34
N ASP A 312 -14.39 -20.29 16.26
CA ASP A 312 -15.17 -20.45 15.03
C ASP A 312 -15.09 -19.21 14.14
N PHE A 313 -15.71 -19.29 12.98
CA PHE A 313 -15.75 -18.18 12.02
C PHE A 313 -16.31 -16.89 12.60
N ASP A 314 -17.44 -16.97 13.37
CA ASP A 314 -18.10 -15.77 13.87
C ASP A 314 -17.27 -15.07 14.95
N GLN A 315 -16.55 -15.82 15.77
CA GLN A 315 -15.61 -15.28 16.75
C GLN A 315 -14.42 -14.58 16.06
N LEU A 316 -13.82 -15.23 15.05
CA LEU A 316 -12.69 -14.65 14.31
C LEU A 316 -13.11 -13.40 13.52
N LEU A 317 -14.30 -13.43 12.91
CA LEU A 317 -14.87 -12.24 12.24
C LEU A 317 -15.04 -11.09 13.23
N ALA A 318 -15.66 -11.35 14.38
CA ALA A 318 -15.88 -10.32 15.39
C ALA A 318 -14.55 -9.72 15.91
N GLU A 319 -13.53 -10.56 16.13
CA GLU A 319 -12.19 -10.11 16.54
C GLU A 319 -11.52 -9.25 15.46
N THR A 320 -11.60 -9.64 14.19
CA THR A 320 -11.02 -8.88 13.08
C THR A 320 -11.74 -7.56 12.87
N GLN A 321 -13.06 -7.55 12.94
CA GLN A 321 -13.85 -6.32 12.87
C GLN A 321 -13.57 -5.39 14.05
N ALA A 322 -13.37 -5.91 15.25
CA ALA A 322 -12.97 -5.10 16.39
C ALA A 322 -11.58 -4.46 16.20
N LYS A 323 -10.62 -5.20 15.62
CA LYS A 323 -9.31 -4.64 15.25
C LYS A 323 -9.45 -3.49 14.23
N TRP A 324 -10.23 -3.70 13.17
CA TRP A 324 -10.50 -2.65 12.18
C TRP A 324 -11.18 -1.44 12.80
N ASN A 325 -12.20 -1.63 13.63
CA ASN A 325 -12.88 -0.53 14.30
C ASN A 325 -11.92 0.28 15.20
N HIS A 326 -11.00 -0.40 15.88
CA HIS A 326 -9.95 0.26 16.69
C HIS A 326 -9.00 1.12 15.84
N GLU A 327 -8.55 0.59 14.70
CA GLU A 327 -7.66 1.33 13.78
C GLU A 327 -8.38 2.51 13.14
N LEU A 328 -9.60 2.33 12.66
CA LEU A 328 -10.42 3.39 12.06
C LEU A 328 -10.78 4.50 13.06
N ALA A 329 -10.88 4.18 14.34
CA ALA A 329 -11.12 5.15 15.43
C ALA A 329 -9.95 6.13 15.66
N ILE A 330 -8.87 6.05 14.88
CA ILE A 330 -7.82 7.08 14.86
C ILE A 330 -8.38 8.43 14.41
N VAL A 331 -9.39 8.41 13.53
CA VAL A 331 -10.07 9.63 13.06
C VAL A 331 -11.54 9.54 13.40
N ASP A 332 -12.08 10.63 13.97
CA ASP A 332 -13.53 10.87 14.11
C ASP A 332 -13.89 12.13 13.33
N ALA A 333 -14.79 12.03 12.35
CA ALA A 333 -15.06 13.11 11.41
C ALA A 333 -16.56 13.41 11.27
N GLU A 334 -16.88 14.68 11.01
CA GLU A 334 -18.21 15.14 10.56
C GLU A 334 -18.15 15.45 9.07
N GLY A 335 -19.20 15.09 8.36
CA GLY A 335 -19.35 15.27 6.92
C GLY A 335 -20.61 14.56 6.42
N ASN A 336 -20.91 14.68 5.13
CA ASN A 336 -21.95 13.87 4.51
C ASN A 336 -21.48 12.41 4.33
N ASP A 337 -22.40 11.52 3.92
CA ASP A 337 -22.11 10.10 3.85
C ASP A 337 -21.01 9.78 2.82
N ASP A 338 -21.01 10.45 1.66
CA ASP A 338 -19.97 10.25 0.64
C ASP A 338 -18.58 10.69 1.14
N GLN A 339 -18.52 11.83 1.83
CA GLN A 339 -17.27 12.31 2.42
C GLN A 339 -16.72 11.35 3.49
N LYS A 340 -17.61 10.79 4.32
CA LYS A 340 -17.21 9.80 5.33
C LYS A 340 -16.80 8.48 4.69
N ALA A 341 -17.54 8.00 3.70
CA ALA A 341 -17.18 6.79 2.97
C ALA A 341 -15.78 6.91 2.35
N MET A 342 -15.50 8.01 1.64
CA MET A 342 -14.17 8.25 1.07
C MET A 342 -13.08 8.36 2.14
N LEU A 343 -13.34 9.09 3.24
CA LEU A 343 -12.36 9.27 4.32
C LEU A 343 -11.98 7.94 4.97
N TYR A 344 -12.98 7.15 5.38
CA TYR A 344 -12.74 5.90 6.09
C TYR A 344 -12.26 4.78 5.17
N THR A 345 -12.69 4.75 3.90
CA THR A 345 -12.14 3.82 2.92
C THR A 345 -10.69 4.16 2.58
N SER A 346 -10.35 5.44 2.43
CA SER A 346 -8.95 5.85 2.29
C SER A 346 -8.11 5.47 3.50
N LEU A 347 -8.63 5.66 4.72
CA LEU A 347 -7.94 5.23 5.94
C LEU A 347 -7.76 3.70 5.98
N TYR A 348 -8.77 2.94 5.57
CA TYR A 348 -8.70 1.48 5.44
C TYR A 348 -7.62 1.06 4.43
N HIS A 349 -7.56 1.65 3.23
CA HIS A 349 -6.56 1.33 2.22
C HIS A 349 -5.13 1.59 2.72
N THR A 350 -4.88 2.65 3.50
CA THR A 350 -3.55 2.92 4.07
C THR A 350 -3.07 1.86 5.07
N MET A 351 -3.93 0.94 5.50
CA MET A 351 -3.62 -0.08 6.51
C MET A 351 -3.66 -1.52 5.95
N ILE A 352 -3.62 -1.67 4.62
CA ILE A 352 -3.49 -2.97 3.95
C ILE A 352 -2.01 -3.30 3.70
N ASN A 353 -1.27 -2.38 3.08
CA ASN A 353 0.16 -2.50 2.80
C ASN A 353 0.92 -1.28 3.38
N PRO A 354 2.20 -1.45 3.79
CA PRO A 354 2.98 -2.68 3.90
C PRO A 354 2.38 -3.70 4.86
N SER A 355 2.57 -5.01 4.57
CA SER A 355 2.01 -6.12 5.35
C SER A 355 3.04 -6.74 6.28
N VAL A 356 2.61 -7.28 7.42
CA VAL A 356 3.46 -8.09 8.31
C VAL A 356 4.01 -9.29 7.53
N TYR A 357 5.31 -9.52 7.61
CA TYR A 357 6.00 -10.63 6.94
C TYR A 357 6.90 -11.36 7.94
N MET A 358 6.25 -11.92 8.95
CA MET A 358 6.90 -12.54 10.09
C MET A 358 5.90 -13.52 10.72
N ASP A 359 6.31 -14.75 11.04
CA ASP A 359 5.47 -15.70 11.76
C ASP A 359 5.25 -15.27 13.22
N VAL A 360 4.23 -15.82 13.88
CA VAL A 360 3.87 -15.47 15.27
C VAL A 360 5.00 -15.70 16.30
N ASP A 361 6.00 -16.50 15.96
CA ASP A 361 7.20 -16.72 16.78
C ASP A 361 8.36 -15.77 16.47
N GLY A 362 8.13 -14.79 15.58
CA GLY A 362 9.11 -13.78 15.19
C GLY A 362 10.10 -14.23 14.10
N GLN A 363 9.91 -15.40 13.49
CA GLN A 363 10.72 -15.82 12.34
C GLN A 363 10.23 -15.15 11.06
N TYR A 364 11.16 -14.72 10.20
CA TYR A 364 10.86 -14.15 8.89
C TYR A 364 11.93 -14.53 7.86
N ARG A 365 11.58 -14.50 6.58
CA ARG A 365 12.54 -14.69 5.48
C ARG A 365 13.13 -13.35 5.06
N GLY A 366 14.47 -13.25 5.05
CA GLY A 366 15.19 -12.05 4.61
C GLY A 366 15.47 -12.03 3.12
N LEU A 367 15.97 -10.88 2.60
CA LEU A 367 16.38 -10.73 1.19
C LEU A 367 17.51 -11.67 0.76
N ASP A 368 18.26 -12.23 1.70
CA ASP A 368 19.25 -13.28 1.46
C ASP A 368 18.62 -14.68 1.38
N HIS A 369 17.28 -14.76 1.38
CA HIS A 369 16.47 -15.97 1.43
C HIS A 369 16.69 -16.88 2.64
N ASN A 370 17.46 -16.44 3.64
CA ASN A 370 17.59 -17.15 4.91
C ASN A 370 16.42 -16.82 5.86
N VAL A 371 16.15 -17.73 6.78
CA VAL A 371 15.22 -17.47 7.89
C VAL A 371 15.96 -16.77 9.02
N HIS A 372 15.44 -15.63 9.41
CA HIS A 372 15.94 -14.79 10.50
C HIS A 372 14.96 -14.75 11.66
N GLN A 373 15.42 -14.28 12.81
CA GLN A 373 14.63 -14.00 14.00
C GLN A 373 14.56 -12.50 14.22
N ALA A 374 13.36 -11.92 14.15
CA ALA A 374 13.16 -10.54 14.52
C ALA A 374 13.36 -10.36 16.04
N LYS A 375 14.01 -9.26 16.43
CA LYS A 375 14.21 -8.86 17.81
C LYS A 375 13.77 -7.41 17.96
N ASP A 376 12.82 -7.18 18.82
CA ASP A 376 12.32 -5.85 19.18
C ASP A 376 11.73 -5.04 18.01
N PHE A 377 11.28 -5.69 16.94
CA PHE A 377 10.55 -5.09 15.83
C PHE A 377 9.68 -6.12 15.12
N THR A 378 8.63 -5.65 14.45
CA THR A 378 7.82 -6.43 13.51
C THR A 378 8.39 -6.25 12.09
N ASN A 379 8.64 -7.39 11.39
CA ASN A 379 9.12 -7.32 10.02
C ASN A 379 7.96 -7.15 9.03
N TYR A 380 8.12 -6.22 8.10
CA TYR A 380 7.14 -5.89 7.05
C TYR A 380 7.66 -6.19 5.66
N THR A 381 6.73 -6.33 4.71
CA THR A 381 6.97 -6.49 3.29
C THR A 381 6.02 -5.62 2.46
N VAL A 382 6.20 -5.59 1.15
CA VAL A 382 5.47 -4.74 0.19
C VAL A 382 5.82 -3.27 0.42
N PHE A 383 7.04 -2.93 0.04
CA PHE A 383 7.56 -1.57 0.08
C PHE A 383 7.61 -0.98 -1.33
N SER A 384 6.56 -0.28 -1.74
CA SER A 384 6.47 0.52 -2.96
C SER A 384 6.98 1.93 -2.67
N LEU A 385 8.30 2.12 -2.60
CA LEU A 385 8.85 3.33 -1.98
C LEU A 385 8.88 4.55 -2.89
N TRP A 386 8.82 4.37 -4.22
CA TRP A 386 8.65 5.48 -5.16
C TRP A 386 7.33 6.23 -4.93
N ASP A 387 6.31 5.49 -4.50
CA ASP A 387 4.97 6.00 -4.22
C ASP A 387 4.84 6.46 -2.77
N THR A 388 5.04 5.55 -1.84
CA THR A 388 4.64 5.69 -0.43
C THR A 388 5.51 6.65 0.39
N TYR A 389 6.72 7.01 -0.08
CA TYR A 389 7.53 8.03 0.59
C TYR A 389 6.83 9.39 0.62
N ARG A 390 5.95 9.68 -0.37
CA ARG A 390 5.35 10.99 -0.60
C ARG A 390 4.32 11.36 0.47
N ALA A 391 3.43 10.42 0.84
CA ALA A 391 2.41 10.68 1.85
C ALA A 391 2.20 9.54 2.85
N LEU A 392 2.23 8.26 2.44
CA LEU A 392 1.88 7.16 3.33
C LEU A 392 2.83 7.04 4.53
N HIS A 393 4.14 6.99 4.32
CA HIS A 393 5.12 6.95 5.43
C HIS A 393 5.11 8.24 6.27
N PRO A 394 5.00 9.46 5.69
CA PRO A 394 4.73 10.67 6.47
C PRO A 394 3.44 10.61 7.31
N LEU A 395 2.38 9.98 6.81
CA LEU A 395 1.13 9.76 7.56
C LEU A 395 1.38 8.84 8.76
N PHE A 396 2.11 7.75 8.57
CA PHE A 396 2.49 6.85 9.65
C PHE A 396 3.38 7.55 10.70
N ASN A 397 4.29 8.45 10.32
CA ASN A 397 5.03 9.27 11.28
C ASN A 397 4.12 10.12 12.17
N LEU A 398 2.95 10.52 11.66
CA LEU A 398 1.99 11.34 12.41
C LEU A 398 1.04 10.47 13.25
N LEU A 399 0.51 9.38 12.66
CA LEU A 399 -0.58 8.59 13.24
C LEU A 399 -0.11 7.30 13.94
N GLN A 400 0.88 6.62 13.37
CA GLN A 400 1.34 5.28 13.79
C GLN A 400 2.88 5.17 13.83
N PRO A 401 3.58 6.06 14.57
CA PRO A 401 5.04 6.14 14.52
C PRO A 401 5.74 4.85 14.94
N GLN A 402 5.15 4.06 15.84
CA GLN A 402 5.75 2.78 16.24
C GLN A 402 5.78 1.79 15.08
N ARG A 403 4.68 1.68 14.31
CA ARG A 403 4.66 0.83 13.10
C ARG A 403 5.64 1.32 12.05
N ASN A 404 5.71 2.63 11.83
CA ASN A 404 6.69 3.18 10.88
C ASN A 404 8.13 2.94 11.32
N ALA A 405 8.40 2.96 12.63
CA ALA A 405 9.72 2.58 13.16
C ALA A 405 10.07 1.11 12.86
N ASP A 406 9.09 0.20 12.98
CA ASP A 406 9.27 -1.22 12.63
C ASP A 406 9.45 -1.41 11.11
N MET A 407 8.74 -0.65 10.28
CA MET A 407 8.93 -0.63 8.81
C MET A 407 10.32 -0.13 8.45
N VAL A 408 10.81 0.93 9.09
CA VAL A 408 12.19 1.43 8.91
C VAL A 408 13.21 0.38 9.38
N ALA A 409 12.97 -0.31 10.50
CA ALA A 409 13.82 -1.40 10.95
C ALA A 409 13.88 -2.54 9.91
N SER A 410 12.74 -2.89 9.30
CA SER A 410 12.67 -3.86 8.19
C SER A 410 13.50 -3.40 6.99
N MET A 411 13.41 -2.12 6.59
CA MET A 411 14.21 -1.56 5.49
C MET A 411 15.72 -1.59 5.79
N LEU A 412 16.13 -1.31 7.03
CA LEU A 412 17.53 -1.42 7.45
C LEU A 412 18.01 -2.87 7.41
N LYS A 413 17.16 -3.85 7.80
CA LYS A 413 17.48 -5.28 7.66
C LYS A 413 17.59 -5.71 6.20
N HIS A 414 16.75 -5.20 5.31
CA HIS A 414 16.90 -5.43 3.87
C HIS A 414 18.28 -4.96 3.37
N SER A 415 18.72 -3.76 3.78
CA SER A 415 20.06 -3.26 3.45
C SER A 415 21.17 -4.17 3.98
N GLU A 416 21.06 -4.67 5.22
CA GLU A 416 22.04 -5.58 5.83
C GLU A 416 22.09 -6.96 5.13
N GLN A 417 20.94 -7.47 4.66
CA GLN A 417 20.78 -8.78 4.03
C GLN A 417 21.03 -8.75 2.51
N SER A 418 21.08 -7.57 1.91
CA SER A 418 21.40 -7.37 0.50
C SER A 418 22.90 -7.30 0.29
N VAL A 419 23.44 -8.02 -0.71
CA VAL A 419 24.86 -7.93 -1.10
C VAL A 419 25.25 -6.53 -1.58
N HIS A 420 24.29 -5.75 -2.06
CA HIS A 420 24.49 -4.37 -2.50
C HIS A 420 24.47 -3.38 -1.33
N GLY A 421 23.86 -3.75 -0.22
CA GLY A 421 23.69 -2.90 0.95
C GLY A 421 22.74 -1.72 0.73
N LEU A 422 21.86 -1.82 -0.26
CA LEU A 422 20.84 -0.82 -0.57
C LEU A 422 19.63 -0.96 0.37
N LEU A 423 19.06 0.17 0.75
CA LEU A 423 17.70 0.21 1.23
C LEU A 423 16.75 -0.26 0.11
N PRO A 424 15.57 -0.78 0.43
CA PRO A 424 14.66 -1.26 -0.61
C PRO A 424 14.25 -0.13 -1.58
N VAL A 425 14.00 -0.52 -2.81
CA VAL A 425 13.41 0.32 -3.86
C VAL A 425 11.95 -0.07 -4.05
N TRP A 426 11.72 -1.33 -4.45
CA TRP A 426 10.41 -1.95 -4.49
C TRP A 426 10.54 -3.43 -4.09
N SER A 427 10.42 -3.73 -2.81
CA SER A 427 10.61 -5.08 -2.31
C SER A 427 9.32 -5.73 -1.81
N HIS A 428 9.14 -7.01 -2.14
CA HIS A 428 8.06 -7.83 -1.59
C HIS A 428 8.45 -9.30 -1.49
N MET A 429 7.87 -9.99 -0.54
CA MET A 429 8.06 -11.44 -0.30
C MET A 429 9.54 -11.86 -0.35
N ALA A 430 10.38 -11.16 0.42
CA ALA A 430 11.82 -11.38 0.49
C ALA A 430 12.57 -11.25 -0.85
N ASN A 431 12.06 -10.48 -1.78
CA ASN A 431 12.69 -10.17 -3.05
C ASN A 431 12.71 -8.67 -3.30
N GLU A 432 13.78 -8.21 -3.94
CA GLU A 432 13.85 -6.85 -4.49
C GLU A 432 13.65 -6.93 -6.00
N ASN A 433 12.66 -6.23 -6.53
CA ASN A 433 12.36 -6.25 -7.96
C ASN A 433 12.93 -5.06 -8.74
N TRP A 434 13.44 -4.04 -8.04
CA TRP A 434 14.06 -2.84 -8.61
C TRP A 434 13.11 -2.02 -9.50
N CYS A 435 11.80 -2.13 -9.26
CA CYS A 435 10.82 -1.35 -9.99
C CYS A 435 10.93 0.12 -9.58
N MET A 436 10.69 1.00 -10.55
CA MET A 436 10.76 2.44 -10.44
C MET A 436 12.18 2.99 -10.22
N ILE A 437 12.27 4.29 -10.08
CA ILE A 437 13.51 5.07 -10.02
C ILE A 437 13.71 5.68 -8.63
N GLY A 438 14.78 6.40 -8.43
CA GLY A 438 15.14 6.95 -7.11
C GLY A 438 15.73 5.89 -6.17
N TYR A 439 16.09 6.30 -4.96
CA TYR A 439 16.42 5.43 -3.82
C TYR A 439 15.64 5.89 -2.58
N HIS A 440 14.32 6.00 -2.76
CA HIS A 440 13.40 6.66 -1.82
C HIS A 440 13.26 5.95 -0.46
N GLY A 441 13.79 4.73 -0.32
CA GLY A 441 14.05 4.16 1.00
C GLY A 441 14.89 5.10 1.87
N ALA A 442 15.81 5.86 1.26
CA ALA A 442 16.58 6.87 1.96
C ALA A 442 15.70 8.05 2.43
N SER A 443 14.75 8.50 1.60
CA SER A 443 13.80 9.54 1.98
C SER A 443 12.92 9.12 3.17
N VAL A 444 12.36 7.90 3.13
CA VAL A 444 11.53 7.35 4.22
C VAL A 444 12.31 7.28 5.54
N VAL A 445 13.52 6.72 5.49
CA VAL A 445 14.38 6.58 6.67
C VAL A 445 14.81 7.94 7.21
N ALA A 446 15.16 8.88 6.31
CA ALA A 446 15.54 10.24 6.70
C ALA A 446 14.36 11.01 7.33
N ASP A 447 13.15 10.91 6.74
CA ASP A 447 11.95 11.56 7.26
C ASP A 447 11.58 11.05 8.66
N ALA A 448 11.59 9.74 8.86
CA ALA A 448 11.35 9.12 10.16
C ALA A 448 12.39 9.57 11.21
N TYR A 449 13.67 9.69 10.81
CA TYR A 449 14.72 10.16 11.70
C TYR A 449 14.57 11.66 12.01
N VAL A 450 14.32 12.50 11.02
CA VAL A 450 14.13 13.95 11.19
C VAL A 450 12.94 14.24 12.11
N LYS A 451 11.84 13.53 11.94
CA LYS A 451 10.63 13.68 12.77
C LYS A 451 10.73 13.03 14.15
N GLY A 452 11.77 12.23 14.40
CA GLY A 452 12.01 11.58 15.70
C GLY A 452 11.23 10.29 15.91
N THR A 453 10.67 9.72 14.86
CA THR A 453 10.04 8.38 14.85
C THR A 453 11.07 7.30 15.15
N VAL A 454 12.26 7.43 14.58
CA VAL A 454 13.41 6.55 14.88
C VAL A 454 14.54 7.32 15.52
N ASN A 455 15.29 6.64 16.39
CA ASN A 455 16.43 7.23 17.08
C ASN A 455 17.69 7.18 16.20
N ARG A 456 18.71 7.95 16.61
CA ARG A 456 20.02 7.91 15.98
C ARG A 456 20.65 6.51 16.14
N ASP A 457 20.85 5.85 15.00
CA ASP A 457 21.59 4.60 14.89
C ASP A 457 22.75 4.83 13.89
N PRO A 458 24.00 4.46 14.21
CA PRO A 458 25.13 4.55 13.27
C PRO A 458 24.91 3.77 11.97
N THR A 459 24.08 2.72 11.98
CA THR A 459 23.77 1.92 10.80
C THR A 459 22.86 2.69 9.82
N LEU A 460 21.99 3.57 10.34
CA LEU A 460 21.07 4.38 9.55
C LEU A 460 21.80 5.27 8.54
N LEU A 461 22.73 6.12 9.00
CA LEU A 461 23.49 7.00 8.10
C LEU A 461 24.33 6.22 7.08
N LYS A 462 24.88 5.07 7.48
CA LYS A 462 25.61 4.18 6.56
C LYS A 462 24.67 3.60 5.48
N ALA A 463 23.47 3.19 5.83
CA ALA A 463 22.49 2.67 4.86
C ALA A 463 22.08 3.75 3.86
N LEU A 464 21.86 5.00 4.33
CA LEU A 464 21.58 6.15 3.48
C LEU A 464 22.73 6.41 2.49
N GLU A 465 23.96 6.48 3.00
CA GLU A 465 25.14 6.71 2.17
C GLU A 465 25.38 5.57 1.17
N ARG A 466 25.23 4.30 1.57
CA ARG A 466 25.37 3.15 0.67
C ARG A 466 24.35 3.16 -0.45
N SER A 467 23.08 3.49 -0.16
CA SER A 467 22.01 3.57 -1.16
C SER A 467 22.32 4.62 -2.23
N SER A 468 22.89 5.75 -1.86
CA SER A 468 23.19 6.87 -2.76
C SER A 468 24.57 6.79 -3.43
N THR A 469 25.37 5.75 -3.13
CA THR A 469 26.76 5.59 -3.66
C THR A 469 27.01 4.22 -4.27
N CYS A 470 26.04 3.33 -4.31
CA CYS A 470 26.18 1.98 -4.84
C CYS A 470 26.56 2.02 -6.34
N PRO A 471 27.73 1.48 -6.74
CA PRO A 471 28.19 1.57 -8.13
C PRO A 471 27.38 0.70 -9.10
N TYR A 472 26.58 -0.23 -8.59
CA TYR A 472 25.77 -1.14 -9.38
C TYR A 472 24.33 -0.63 -9.60
N TYR A 473 23.92 0.43 -8.88
CA TYR A 473 22.59 0.98 -9.01
C TYR A 473 22.50 1.97 -10.17
N VAL A 474 21.35 2.04 -10.79
CA VAL A 474 21.05 2.69 -12.07
C VAL A 474 21.76 4.04 -12.25
N ASN A 475 22.82 4.07 -13.07
CA ASN A 475 23.56 5.28 -13.47
C ASN A 475 24.07 6.17 -12.32
N LEU A 476 24.15 5.69 -11.07
CA LEU A 476 24.70 6.46 -9.95
C LEU A 476 26.15 6.89 -10.19
N ILE A 477 26.95 6.08 -10.88
CA ILE A 477 28.34 6.46 -11.25
C ILE A 477 28.34 7.68 -12.16
N ASP A 478 27.46 7.70 -13.20
CA ASP A 478 27.36 8.83 -14.12
C ASP A 478 26.83 10.07 -13.38
N TYR A 479 25.79 9.91 -12.55
CA TYR A 479 25.24 10.98 -11.74
C TYR A 479 26.27 11.59 -10.77
N GLN A 480 27.05 10.76 -10.07
CA GLN A 480 28.11 11.26 -9.17
C GLN A 480 29.23 12.00 -9.92
N ARG A 481 29.54 11.55 -11.14
CA ARG A 481 30.63 12.13 -11.94
C ARG A 481 30.22 13.42 -12.67
N LEU A 482 29.01 13.44 -13.23
CA LEU A 482 28.54 14.52 -14.12
C LEU A 482 27.55 15.48 -13.45
N GLY A 483 26.99 15.06 -12.29
CA GLY A 483 25.91 15.77 -11.65
C GLY A 483 24.54 15.55 -12.31
N TYR A 484 24.44 14.63 -13.26
CA TYR A 484 23.19 14.23 -13.90
C TYR A 484 23.34 12.86 -14.57
N VAL A 485 22.22 12.20 -14.88
CA VAL A 485 22.17 10.98 -15.69
C VAL A 485 22.07 11.39 -17.16
N PRO A 486 22.98 10.96 -18.04
CA PRO A 486 22.93 11.33 -19.45
C PRO A 486 21.88 10.53 -20.24
N PHE A 487 21.23 11.14 -21.23
CA PHE A 487 20.26 10.52 -22.10
C PHE A 487 20.82 9.35 -22.93
N ASP A 488 22.07 9.44 -23.38
CA ASP A 488 22.76 8.37 -24.10
C ASP A 488 23.20 7.20 -23.19
N ARG A 489 22.90 7.27 -21.90
CA ARG A 489 23.13 6.21 -20.90
C ARG A 489 21.84 5.64 -20.35
N ASN A 490 20.80 6.46 -20.23
CA ASN A 490 19.50 6.05 -19.74
C ASN A 490 18.41 6.97 -20.28
N ASN A 491 17.40 6.36 -20.87
CA ASN A 491 16.29 7.07 -21.50
C ASN A 491 15.26 7.66 -20.51
N GLY A 492 15.33 7.35 -19.20
CA GLY A 492 14.58 7.99 -18.09
C GLY A 492 15.39 9.06 -17.36
N CYS A 493 16.42 9.60 -17.98
CA CYS A 493 17.52 10.37 -17.38
C CYS A 493 17.10 11.63 -16.62
N VAL A 494 16.07 12.34 -17.04
CA VAL A 494 15.56 13.56 -16.38
C VAL A 494 14.90 13.18 -15.05
N SER A 495 13.93 12.29 -15.09
CA SER A 495 13.24 11.80 -13.91
C SER A 495 14.23 11.26 -12.86
N ILE A 496 15.14 10.39 -13.29
CA ILE A 496 16.16 9.79 -12.39
C ILE A 496 17.04 10.88 -11.76
N THR A 497 17.48 11.89 -12.53
CA THR A 497 18.33 12.98 -12.02
C THR A 497 17.61 13.81 -10.97
N LEU A 498 16.35 14.15 -11.21
CA LEU A 498 15.54 14.97 -10.32
C LEU A 498 15.26 14.23 -9.01
N GLU A 499 14.92 12.94 -9.09
CA GLU A 499 14.61 12.13 -7.92
C GLU A 499 15.87 11.83 -7.09
N TYR A 500 17.01 11.56 -7.71
CA TYR A 500 18.28 11.44 -7.00
C TYR A 500 18.66 12.73 -6.26
N ALA A 501 18.42 13.90 -6.87
CA ALA A 501 18.71 15.18 -6.22
C ALA A 501 17.82 15.41 -5.00
N TYR A 502 16.56 14.98 -5.05
CA TYR A 502 15.67 15.02 -3.89
C TYR A 502 16.09 14.03 -2.81
N ASP A 503 16.41 12.78 -3.15
CA ASP A 503 16.88 11.79 -2.19
C ASP A 503 18.18 12.23 -1.50
N ASP A 504 19.10 12.84 -2.25
CA ASP A 504 20.32 13.46 -1.69
C ASP A 504 19.98 14.58 -0.70
N TRP A 505 18.94 15.38 -0.98
CA TRP A 505 18.49 16.40 -0.05
C TRP A 505 17.92 15.77 1.24
N ALA A 506 17.19 14.66 1.16
CA ALA A 506 16.69 13.97 2.34
C ALA A 506 17.86 13.45 3.22
N ILE A 507 18.91 12.90 2.59
CA ILE A 507 20.15 12.51 3.29
C ILE A 507 20.85 13.73 3.91
N TYR A 508 20.89 14.86 3.21
CA TYR A 508 21.39 16.14 3.77
C TYR A 508 20.66 16.51 5.06
N GLN A 509 19.33 16.42 5.11
CA GLN A 509 18.56 16.73 6.32
C GLN A 509 18.88 15.77 7.48
N ALA A 510 18.99 14.47 7.17
CA ALA A 510 19.41 13.49 8.17
C ALA A 510 20.82 13.75 8.71
N ALA A 511 21.77 14.14 7.85
CA ALA A 511 23.12 14.49 8.22
C ALA A 511 23.16 15.73 9.13
N LEU A 512 22.40 16.78 8.80
CA LEU A 512 22.25 17.98 9.63
C LEU A 512 21.74 17.62 11.04
N LYS A 513 20.67 16.81 11.12
CA LYS A 513 20.12 16.37 12.41
C LYS A 513 21.12 15.52 13.21
N ALA A 514 21.95 14.75 12.54
CA ALA A 514 22.99 13.94 13.17
C ALA A 514 24.22 14.76 13.63
N GLY A 515 24.36 16.01 13.17
CA GLY A 515 25.54 16.85 13.39
C GLY A 515 26.78 16.41 12.60
N ASP A 516 26.59 15.71 11.46
CA ASP A 516 27.68 15.30 10.55
C ASP A 516 27.81 16.35 9.44
N GLU A 517 28.60 17.41 9.73
CA GLU A 517 28.78 18.54 8.81
C GLU A 517 29.42 18.12 7.48
N ALA A 518 30.36 17.17 7.49
CA ALA A 518 31.05 16.73 6.28
C ALA A 518 30.10 15.96 5.34
N LEU A 519 29.24 15.13 5.92
CA LEU A 519 28.18 14.43 5.18
C LEU A 519 27.16 15.45 4.67
N ALA A 520 26.72 16.37 5.48
CA ALA A 520 25.75 17.40 5.13
C ALA A 520 26.23 18.28 3.97
N ASP A 521 27.47 18.77 3.98
CA ASP A 521 28.03 19.60 2.90
C ASP A 521 28.05 18.83 1.57
N ARG A 522 28.47 17.57 1.58
CA ARG A 522 28.53 16.72 0.38
C ARG A 522 27.13 16.53 -0.24
N TYR A 523 26.12 16.24 0.57
CA TYR A 523 24.78 15.99 0.07
C TYR A 523 24.01 17.26 -0.26
N ARG A 524 24.31 18.40 0.39
CA ARG A 524 23.79 19.70 -0.04
C ARG A 524 24.22 20.03 -1.48
N ASP A 525 25.47 19.79 -1.81
CA ASP A 525 25.98 20.05 -3.17
C ASP A 525 25.29 19.14 -4.19
N ARG A 526 25.14 17.84 -3.87
CA ARG A 526 24.45 16.87 -4.72
C ARG A 526 22.94 17.19 -4.88
N ALA A 527 22.28 17.66 -3.86
CA ALA A 527 20.88 18.08 -3.91
C ALA A 527 20.64 19.23 -4.91
N SER A 528 21.68 19.99 -5.28
CA SER A 528 21.61 21.03 -6.32
C SER A 528 21.70 20.50 -7.75
N ASN A 529 21.95 19.21 -7.94
CA ASN A 529 22.17 18.58 -9.25
C ASN A 529 20.96 18.61 -10.18
N TRP A 530 19.75 18.82 -9.67
CA TRP A 530 18.55 19.03 -10.48
C TRP A 530 18.75 20.14 -11.54
N ARG A 531 19.61 21.16 -11.26
CA ARG A 531 19.92 22.27 -12.16
C ARG A 531 20.62 21.82 -13.45
N ASN A 532 21.32 20.66 -13.41
CA ASN A 532 22.07 20.16 -14.56
C ASN A 532 21.17 19.57 -15.67
N THR A 533 19.94 19.23 -15.35
CA THR A 533 18.93 18.75 -16.32
C THR A 533 17.83 19.78 -16.56
N PHE A 534 17.99 21.02 -16.08
CA PHE A 534 17.01 22.10 -16.26
C PHE A 534 17.54 23.13 -17.28
N ASP A 535 16.84 23.27 -18.41
CA ASP A 535 17.18 24.25 -19.46
C ASP A 535 16.51 25.59 -19.15
N THR A 536 17.26 26.52 -18.55
CA THR A 536 16.76 27.83 -18.15
C THR A 536 16.33 28.72 -19.35
N SER A 537 16.83 28.42 -20.54
CA SER A 537 16.39 29.14 -21.75
C SER A 537 14.99 28.72 -22.19
N LEU A 538 14.63 27.49 -21.90
CA LEU A 538 13.30 26.92 -22.14
C LEU A 538 12.36 27.12 -20.92
N GLY A 539 12.93 27.12 -19.69
CA GLY A 539 12.20 27.16 -18.43
C GLY A 539 11.64 25.80 -18.02
N PHE A 540 12.19 24.70 -18.52
CA PHE A 540 11.73 23.34 -18.27
C PHE A 540 12.89 22.34 -18.18
N ALA A 541 12.65 21.22 -17.53
CA ALA A 541 13.58 20.11 -17.48
C ALA A 541 13.69 19.43 -18.86
N ARG A 542 14.91 19.08 -19.26
CA ARG A 542 15.23 18.59 -20.58
C ARG A 542 16.34 17.54 -20.54
N PRO A 543 16.26 16.47 -21.35
CA PRO A 543 17.31 15.47 -21.45
C PRO A 543 18.62 16.05 -21.97
N ARG A 544 19.75 15.57 -21.43
CA ARG A 544 21.09 16.04 -21.77
C ARG A 544 22.00 14.84 -22.05
N TYR A 545 22.80 14.94 -23.13
CA TYR A 545 23.79 13.92 -23.47
C TYR A 545 25.03 13.99 -22.57
N SER A 546 25.83 12.92 -22.54
CA SER A 546 27.07 12.84 -21.75
C SER A 546 28.14 13.87 -22.16
N ASP A 547 28.08 14.42 -23.36
CA ASP A 547 28.93 15.50 -23.84
C ASP A 547 28.43 16.92 -23.47
N GLY A 548 27.32 17.00 -22.75
CA GLY A 548 26.72 18.22 -22.26
C GLY A 548 25.73 18.90 -23.20
N ARG A 549 25.49 18.39 -24.41
CA ARG A 549 24.47 18.91 -25.31
C ARG A 549 23.07 18.50 -24.85
N TRP A 550 22.09 19.41 -25.07
CA TRP A 550 20.68 19.10 -24.89
C TRP A 550 20.20 18.15 -25.98
N LYS A 551 19.25 17.27 -25.67
CA LYS A 551 18.59 16.37 -26.63
C LYS A 551 17.82 17.16 -27.66
N GLU A 552 18.01 16.79 -28.92
CA GLU A 552 17.25 17.28 -30.07
C GLU A 552 16.89 16.10 -31.01
N PRO A 553 15.66 16.01 -31.56
CA PRO A 553 14.52 16.86 -31.24
C PRO A 553 13.99 16.66 -29.82
N PHE A 554 13.25 17.64 -29.29
CA PHE A 554 12.66 17.57 -27.93
C PHE A 554 11.28 18.25 -27.94
N SER A 555 10.32 17.61 -27.28
CA SER A 555 9.00 18.15 -26.97
C SER A 555 8.75 18.14 -25.46
N LEU A 556 8.01 19.13 -24.95
CA LEU A 556 7.58 19.14 -23.54
C LEU A 556 6.61 18.01 -23.21
N PHE A 557 6.06 17.35 -24.23
CA PHE A 557 5.19 16.19 -24.11
C PHE A 557 5.92 14.85 -24.34
N ASP A 558 7.23 14.87 -24.60
CA ASP A 558 8.03 13.64 -24.64
C ASP A 558 7.85 12.89 -23.31
N THR A 559 7.54 11.59 -23.40
CA THR A 559 7.19 10.74 -22.24
C THR A 559 8.25 9.67 -22.01
N GLU A 560 7.81 8.48 -21.67
CA GLU A 560 8.66 7.33 -21.36
C GLU A 560 9.60 7.00 -22.54
N GLY A 561 10.86 6.73 -22.18
CA GLY A 561 11.90 6.46 -23.17
C GLY A 561 12.52 7.70 -23.82
N GLU A 562 11.96 8.89 -23.61
CA GLU A 562 12.41 10.15 -24.18
C GLU A 562 13.02 11.13 -23.16
N GLY A 563 13.36 10.63 -21.99
CA GLY A 563 13.97 11.36 -20.88
C GLY A 563 13.22 11.21 -19.55
N PHE A 564 12.02 10.70 -19.60
CA PHE A 564 11.09 10.64 -18.47
C PHE A 564 10.65 9.21 -18.17
N VAL A 565 10.14 9.02 -16.97
CA VAL A 565 9.52 7.79 -16.46
C VAL A 565 8.15 8.20 -15.93
N GLU A 566 7.07 7.65 -16.49
CA GLU A 566 5.68 7.91 -16.11
C GLU A 566 5.32 9.39 -15.97
N GLY A 567 5.63 10.15 -17.00
CA GLY A 567 5.37 11.58 -17.05
C GLY A 567 6.09 12.23 -18.21
N ASN A 568 6.15 13.55 -18.19
CA ASN A 568 6.77 14.37 -19.23
C ASN A 568 7.43 15.61 -18.63
N SER A 569 7.97 16.48 -19.49
CA SER A 569 8.64 17.69 -19.03
C SER A 569 7.69 18.65 -18.31
N TRP A 570 6.40 18.72 -18.66
CA TRP A 570 5.43 19.55 -17.95
C TRP A 570 5.26 19.14 -16.47
N VAL A 571 5.19 17.84 -16.18
CA VAL A 571 5.03 17.32 -14.81
C VAL A 571 6.36 17.33 -14.08
N TYR A 572 7.41 16.73 -14.67
CA TYR A 572 8.70 16.57 -13.99
C TYR A 572 9.47 17.86 -13.78
N SER A 573 9.23 18.91 -14.56
CA SER A 573 9.85 20.22 -14.29
C SER A 573 9.45 20.81 -12.93
N PHE A 574 8.33 20.37 -12.35
CA PHE A 574 7.92 20.77 -11.02
C PHE A 574 8.43 19.84 -9.92
N TYR A 575 9.12 18.75 -10.26
CA TYR A 575 9.65 17.82 -9.27
C TYR A 575 11.00 18.30 -8.70
N VAL A 576 10.96 19.41 -8.00
CA VAL A 576 12.06 19.96 -7.18
C VAL A 576 11.50 20.42 -5.83
N PRO A 577 10.88 19.51 -5.02
CA PRO A 577 10.14 19.90 -3.82
C PRO A 577 11.04 20.49 -2.73
N HIS A 578 12.33 20.21 -2.77
CA HIS A 578 13.33 20.67 -1.81
C HIS A 578 13.90 22.07 -2.11
N ASP A 579 13.71 22.59 -3.35
CA ASP A 579 14.25 23.90 -3.78
C ASP A 579 13.28 24.67 -4.69
N VAL A 580 12.05 24.89 -4.21
CA VAL A 580 10.99 25.52 -5.01
C VAL A 580 11.32 26.96 -5.39
N ASN A 581 11.97 27.75 -4.52
CA ASN A 581 12.42 29.11 -4.87
C ASN A 581 13.46 29.09 -5.99
N GLY A 582 14.44 28.17 -5.89
CA GLY A 582 15.44 27.99 -6.97
C GLY A 582 14.80 27.57 -8.29
N LEU A 583 13.77 26.72 -8.23
CA LEU A 583 12.98 26.31 -9.39
C LEU A 583 12.21 27.50 -10.00
N MET A 584 11.56 28.33 -9.16
CA MET A 584 10.87 29.55 -9.60
C MET A 584 11.82 30.52 -10.32
N GLU A 585 13.03 30.70 -9.77
CA GLU A 585 14.07 31.53 -10.40
C GLU A 585 14.46 30.94 -11.78
N ALA A 586 14.70 29.63 -11.86
CA ALA A 586 15.07 28.94 -13.08
C ALA A 586 13.98 28.99 -14.17
N MET A 587 12.70 29.01 -13.77
CA MET A 587 11.55 29.17 -14.68
C MET A 587 11.29 30.61 -15.11
N GLY A 588 12.01 31.61 -14.60
CA GLY A 588 11.85 33.01 -14.97
C GLY A 588 11.05 33.85 -13.95
N GLY A 589 10.97 33.40 -12.70
CA GLY A 589 10.40 34.12 -11.58
C GLY A 589 8.91 33.82 -11.31
N ASP A 590 8.39 34.41 -10.23
CA ASP A 590 7.07 34.16 -9.67
C ASP A 590 5.93 34.18 -10.71
N ALA A 591 5.88 35.22 -11.53
CA ALA A 591 4.80 35.39 -12.52
C ALA A 591 4.83 34.32 -13.63
N GLN A 592 6.02 33.86 -14.06
CA GLN A 592 6.13 32.79 -15.05
C GLN A 592 5.80 31.44 -14.42
N PHE A 593 6.26 31.20 -13.21
CA PHE A 593 5.97 29.99 -12.47
C PHE A 593 4.45 29.79 -12.27
N ILE A 594 3.74 30.85 -11.87
CA ILE A 594 2.28 30.83 -11.75
C ILE A 594 1.62 30.54 -13.09
N ARG A 595 2.07 31.18 -14.18
CA ARG A 595 1.52 30.91 -15.52
C ARG A 595 1.73 29.44 -15.93
N ASN A 596 2.88 28.87 -15.65
CA ASN A 596 3.17 27.47 -15.98
C ASN A 596 2.28 26.52 -15.16
N LEU A 597 2.10 26.77 -13.86
CA LEU A 597 1.17 26.01 -13.01
C LEU A 597 -0.27 26.13 -13.50
N ASP A 598 -0.75 27.36 -13.77
CA ASP A 598 -2.11 27.58 -14.28
C ASP A 598 -2.32 26.85 -15.60
N THR A 599 -1.33 26.90 -16.50
CA THR A 599 -1.38 26.21 -17.79
C THR A 599 -1.45 24.69 -17.62
N LEU A 600 -0.68 24.13 -16.71
CA LEU A 600 -0.66 22.68 -16.42
C LEU A 600 -2.07 22.14 -16.12
N PHE A 601 -2.88 22.86 -15.32
CA PHE A 601 -4.21 22.42 -14.92
C PHE A 601 -5.31 22.57 -15.98
N VAL A 602 -5.07 23.35 -17.06
CA VAL A 602 -6.14 23.69 -18.03
C VAL A 602 -5.78 23.40 -19.48
N MET A 603 -4.53 23.00 -19.76
CA MET A 603 -4.12 22.83 -21.14
C MET A 603 -4.80 21.62 -21.79
N PRO A 604 -5.24 21.74 -23.06
CA PRO A 604 -5.71 20.58 -23.81
C PRO A 604 -4.52 19.68 -24.17
N LEU A 605 -4.69 18.37 -23.96
CA LEU A 605 -3.67 17.38 -24.31
C LEU A 605 -3.85 16.93 -25.77
N PRO A 606 -2.76 16.74 -26.52
CA PRO A 606 -2.84 16.17 -27.85
C PRO A 606 -3.15 14.66 -27.76
N PRO A 607 -3.84 14.07 -28.78
CA PRO A 607 -4.14 12.63 -28.78
C PRO A 607 -2.92 11.73 -28.59
N GLU A 608 -1.78 12.14 -29.14
CA GLU A 608 -0.50 11.42 -29.04
C GLU A 608 0.01 11.29 -27.60
N PHE A 609 -0.49 12.10 -26.67
CA PHE A 609 -0.14 12.01 -25.25
C PHE A 609 -0.53 10.68 -24.64
N PHE A 610 -1.62 10.07 -25.11
CA PHE A 610 -2.18 8.82 -24.56
C PHE A 610 -1.67 7.55 -25.26
N GLU A 611 -0.86 7.67 -26.32
CA GLU A 611 -0.50 6.53 -27.17
C GLU A 611 0.53 5.57 -26.52
N ASN A 612 1.23 5.98 -25.46
CA ASN A 612 2.41 5.26 -24.99
C ASN A 612 2.48 4.97 -23.49
N THR A 613 1.40 5.14 -22.73
CA THR A 613 1.43 4.88 -21.27
C THR A 613 0.19 4.13 -20.82
N GLU A 614 0.37 2.99 -20.12
CA GLU A 614 -0.71 2.24 -19.48
C GLU A 614 -1.19 2.93 -18.19
N ASP A 615 -0.34 3.78 -17.58
CA ASP A 615 -0.55 4.41 -16.28
C ASP A 615 -1.23 5.78 -16.36
N VAL A 616 -1.50 6.29 -17.56
CA VAL A 616 -2.13 7.60 -17.76
C VAL A 616 -3.48 7.41 -18.42
N THR A 617 -4.55 7.67 -17.68
CA THR A 617 -5.92 7.65 -18.20
C THR A 617 -6.53 9.04 -18.22
N GLU A 618 -7.50 9.27 -19.11
CA GLU A 618 -8.24 10.55 -19.17
C GLU A 618 -8.92 10.86 -17.83
N GLU A 619 -9.35 9.82 -17.12
CA GLU A 619 -10.01 9.91 -15.82
C GLU A 619 -9.11 10.51 -14.74
N GLY A 620 -7.79 10.26 -14.80
CA GLY A 620 -6.80 10.76 -13.85
C GLY A 620 -6.27 12.16 -14.14
N LEU A 621 -6.72 12.80 -15.25
CA LEU A 621 -6.14 14.04 -15.76
C LEU A 621 -7.03 15.27 -15.53
N MET A 622 -6.36 16.39 -15.23
CA MET A 622 -6.89 17.75 -15.22
C MET A 622 -5.91 18.65 -15.98
N GLY A 623 -6.16 18.88 -17.27
CA GLY A 623 -5.13 19.40 -18.15
C GLY A 623 -3.99 18.40 -18.31
N CYS A 624 -2.75 18.81 -18.10
CA CYS A 624 -1.57 17.93 -18.05
C CYS A 624 -1.20 17.50 -16.61
N TYR A 625 -1.96 17.96 -15.61
CA TYR A 625 -1.83 17.47 -14.23
C TYR A 625 -2.42 16.08 -14.15
N ASN A 626 -1.57 15.08 -13.93
CA ASN A 626 -1.98 13.68 -13.81
C ASN A 626 -2.08 13.29 -12.33
N HIS A 627 -3.28 13.38 -11.75
CA HIS A 627 -3.49 12.99 -10.35
C HIS A 627 -3.41 11.48 -10.14
N GLY A 628 -3.70 10.70 -11.17
CA GLY A 628 -3.60 9.25 -11.14
C GLY A 628 -2.16 8.73 -11.13
N ASN A 629 -1.14 9.61 -11.10
CA ASN A 629 0.26 9.22 -11.03
C ASN A 629 1.09 10.15 -10.11
N GLU A 630 1.96 9.58 -9.33
CA GLU A 630 2.62 10.14 -8.15
C GLU A 630 3.49 11.37 -8.40
N PRO A 631 4.22 11.52 -9.51
CA PRO A 631 5.03 12.72 -9.76
C PRO A 631 4.26 14.03 -9.68
N ALA A 632 2.93 13.99 -9.87
CA ALA A 632 2.07 15.16 -9.84
C ALA A 632 1.57 15.54 -8.42
N HIS A 633 1.59 14.63 -7.44
CA HIS A 633 0.88 14.75 -6.15
C HIS A 633 1.23 16.00 -5.35
N HIS A 634 2.46 16.49 -5.40
CA HIS A 634 2.90 17.69 -4.67
C HIS A 634 2.62 18.99 -5.41
N ILE A 635 2.40 18.95 -6.74
CA ILE A 635 2.40 20.13 -7.61
C ILE A 635 1.35 21.16 -7.21
N VAL A 636 0.15 20.72 -6.84
CA VAL A 636 -0.95 21.62 -6.44
C VAL A 636 -0.60 22.50 -5.24
N TYR A 637 0.33 22.07 -4.40
CA TYR A 637 0.78 22.80 -3.22
C TYR A 637 1.85 23.84 -3.53
N LEU A 638 2.48 23.82 -4.72
CA LEU A 638 3.58 24.71 -5.08
C LEU A 638 3.19 26.18 -5.17
N TYR A 639 1.90 26.51 -5.32
CA TYR A 639 1.43 27.89 -5.24
C TYR A 639 1.75 28.56 -3.89
N ASN A 640 1.98 27.80 -2.82
CA ASN A 640 2.32 28.34 -1.51
C ASN A 640 3.68 29.06 -1.45
N TRP A 641 4.56 28.88 -2.44
CA TRP A 641 5.80 29.64 -2.58
C TRP A 641 5.64 30.91 -3.43
N THR A 642 4.48 31.07 -4.09
CA THR A 642 4.21 32.17 -5.03
C THR A 642 3.51 33.36 -4.36
N SER A 643 3.23 34.40 -5.15
CA SER A 643 2.38 35.53 -4.75
C SER A 643 0.88 35.18 -4.73
N GLN A 644 0.46 33.95 -5.09
CA GLN A 644 -0.94 33.54 -5.19
C GLN A 644 -1.23 32.21 -4.45
N PRO A 645 -0.94 32.07 -3.16
CA PRO A 645 -1.08 30.81 -2.44
C PRO A 645 -2.53 30.30 -2.37
N TYR A 646 -3.53 31.18 -2.49
CA TYR A 646 -4.94 30.83 -2.50
C TYR A 646 -5.33 29.89 -3.67
N LYS A 647 -4.52 29.79 -4.73
CA LYS A 647 -4.77 28.87 -5.85
C LYS A 647 -4.58 27.40 -5.45
N THR A 648 -3.72 27.09 -4.48
CA THR A 648 -3.66 25.76 -3.86
C THR A 648 -5.04 25.35 -3.37
N GLN A 649 -5.75 26.22 -2.64
CA GLN A 649 -7.04 25.92 -2.04
C GLN A 649 -8.14 25.70 -3.09
N TYR A 650 -8.07 26.45 -4.21
CA TYR A 650 -8.97 26.30 -5.34
C TYR A 650 -8.77 24.90 -6.01
N TRP A 651 -7.55 24.61 -6.44
CA TRP A 651 -7.27 23.39 -7.17
C TRP A 651 -7.41 22.13 -6.31
N LEU A 652 -7.06 22.18 -5.03
CA LEU A 652 -7.30 21.06 -4.11
C LEU A 652 -8.78 20.67 -4.08
N ARG A 653 -9.69 21.63 -3.98
CA ARG A 653 -11.12 21.36 -3.99
C ARG A 653 -11.57 20.73 -5.31
N GLU A 654 -11.08 21.23 -6.43
CA GLU A 654 -11.38 20.68 -7.75
C GLU A 654 -10.85 19.23 -7.89
N ILE A 655 -9.62 18.96 -7.45
CA ILE A 655 -9.00 17.64 -7.48
C ILE A 655 -9.80 16.66 -6.63
N MET A 656 -10.09 17.02 -5.37
CA MET A 656 -10.81 16.12 -4.46
C MET A 656 -12.22 15.80 -4.95
N ASN A 657 -12.94 16.78 -5.46
CA ASN A 657 -14.29 16.57 -5.99
C ASN A 657 -14.29 15.76 -7.29
N ARG A 658 -13.25 15.87 -8.12
CA ARG A 658 -13.19 15.19 -9.41
C ARG A 658 -12.72 13.76 -9.29
N PHE A 659 -11.70 13.48 -8.48
CA PHE A 659 -10.92 12.25 -8.51
C PHE A 659 -11.19 11.28 -7.36
N TYR A 660 -11.95 11.71 -6.32
CA TYR A 660 -12.29 10.87 -5.19
C TYR A 660 -13.81 10.80 -5.04
N LYS A 661 -14.38 9.60 -5.25
CA LYS A 661 -15.83 9.41 -5.31
C LYS A 661 -16.25 8.15 -4.55
N ASN A 662 -17.39 8.21 -3.91
CA ASN A 662 -18.03 7.06 -3.26
C ASN A 662 -18.71 6.16 -4.32
N ASN A 663 -17.91 5.48 -5.14
CA ASN A 663 -18.38 4.49 -6.12
C ASN A 663 -17.23 3.57 -6.57
N ILE A 664 -17.52 2.59 -7.41
CA ILE A 664 -16.55 1.58 -7.89
C ILE A 664 -15.35 2.19 -8.66
N ASP A 665 -15.52 3.36 -9.29
CA ASP A 665 -14.46 4.12 -10.00
C ASP A 665 -13.91 5.25 -9.10
N GLY A 666 -14.02 5.11 -7.80
CA GLY A 666 -13.74 6.17 -6.84
C GLY A 666 -12.27 6.59 -6.70
N LEU A 667 -11.36 5.90 -7.33
CA LEU A 667 -9.93 6.23 -7.46
C LEU A 667 -9.58 6.38 -8.94
N CYS A 668 -8.95 7.48 -9.31
CA CYS A 668 -8.68 7.83 -10.71
C CYS A 668 -7.39 7.22 -11.28
N GLY A 669 -6.64 6.49 -10.48
CA GLY A 669 -5.41 5.79 -10.81
C GLY A 669 -5.05 4.81 -9.72
N ASN A 670 -3.88 4.21 -9.82
CA ASN A 670 -3.37 3.26 -8.84
C ASN A 670 -3.41 3.85 -7.42
N ASP A 671 -3.98 3.13 -6.45
CA ASP A 671 -3.89 3.55 -5.04
C ASP A 671 -2.47 3.43 -4.49
N ASP A 672 -1.63 2.61 -5.13
CA ASP A 672 -0.22 2.35 -4.87
C ASP A 672 0.08 2.14 -3.39
N CYS A 673 -0.44 1.02 -2.89
CA CYS A 673 -0.26 0.60 -1.49
C CYS A 673 -0.75 1.65 -0.48
N GLY A 674 -1.79 2.42 -0.82
CA GLY A 674 -2.36 3.44 0.05
C GLY A 674 -1.78 4.84 -0.14
N GLN A 675 -0.93 5.07 -1.15
CA GLN A 675 -0.35 6.40 -1.38
C GLN A 675 -1.39 7.44 -1.83
N MET A 676 -2.25 7.11 -2.80
CA MET A 676 -3.32 8.00 -3.25
C MET A 676 -4.33 8.26 -2.11
N SER A 677 -4.65 7.24 -1.34
CA SER A 677 -5.49 7.33 -0.14
C SER A 677 -4.86 8.21 0.94
N ALA A 678 -3.55 8.11 1.19
CA ALA A 678 -2.82 8.97 2.13
C ALA A 678 -2.78 10.43 1.66
N TRP A 679 -2.66 10.68 0.34
CA TRP A 679 -2.78 12.02 -0.23
C TRP A 679 -4.15 12.64 0.08
N TYR A 680 -5.23 11.87 -0.12
CA TYR A 680 -6.58 12.31 0.21
C TYR A 680 -6.73 12.65 1.69
N LEU A 681 -6.24 11.80 2.59
CA LEU A 681 -6.32 12.00 4.03
C LEU A 681 -5.61 13.28 4.48
N PHE A 682 -4.38 13.52 4.02
CA PHE A 682 -3.66 14.75 4.32
C PHE A 682 -4.37 15.97 3.76
N SER A 683 -4.81 15.91 2.51
CA SER A 683 -5.52 17.03 1.87
C SER A 683 -6.86 17.32 2.57
N ALA A 684 -7.57 16.26 3.03
CA ALA A 684 -8.79 16.43 3.82
C ALA A 684 -8.53 17.09 5.19
N MET A 685 -7.38 16.81 5.81
CA MET A 685 -6.93 17.49 7.04
C MET A 685 -6.51 18.96 6.80
N GLY A 686 -6.26 19.36 5.55
CA GLY A 686 -5.91 20.72 5.16
C GLY A 686 -4.40 21.01 5.12
N PHE A 687 -3.53 20.00 5.07
CA PHE A 687 -2.08 20.14 4.91
C PHE A 687 -1.46 18.91 4.25
N TYR A 688 -0.23 19.03 3.73
CA TYR A 688 0.44 17.95 3.00
C TYR A 688 1.96 17.98 3.18
N PRO A 689 2.65 16.83 3.29
CA PRO A 689 4.11 16.75 3.37
C PRO A 689 4.75 16.86 1.97
N VAL A 690 4.80 18.07 1.40
CA VAL A 690 5.32 18.32 0.04
C VAL A 690 6.74 17.78 -0.15
N CYS A 691 7.55 17.82 0.89
CA CYS A 691 8.95 17.43 0.83
C CYS A 691 9.32 16.59 2.07
N PRO A 692 9.04 15.27 2.07
CA PRO A 692 9.44 14.37 3.16
C PRO A 692 10.96 14.43 3.41
N GLY A 693 11.37 14.31 4.67
CA GLY A 693 12.70 14.72 5.14
C GLY A 693 12.71 16.12 5.75
N SER A 694 11.66 16.91 5.50
CA SER A 694 11.37 18.16 6.21
C SER A 694 10.44 17.92 7.39
N ASP A 695 10.55 18.75 8.43
CA ASP A 695 9.59 18.79 9.53
C ASP A 695 8.31 19.57 9.20
N GLN A 696 8.16 20.08 7.97
CA GLN A 696 7.06 20.93 7.54
C GLN A 696 5.95 20.18 6.82
N TYR A 697 4.72 20.61 7.07
CA TYR A 697 3.53 20.26 6.30
C TYR A 697 2.95 21.54 5.70
N VAL A 698 2.85 21.59 4.38
CA VAL A 698 2.37 22.77 3.64
C VAL A 698 0.85 22.85 3.72
N LEU A 699 0.32 24.03 4.01
CA LEU A 699 -1.11 24.26 4.16
C LEU A 699 -1.84 24.18 2.82
N GLY A 700 -2.98 23.51 2.85
CA GLY A 700 -4.01 23.52 1.82
C GLY A 700 -5.29 24.17 2.36
N ALA A 701 -6.41 23.47 2.17
CA ALA A 701 -7.71 23.80 2.77
C ALA A 701 -8.42 22.52 3.21
N PRO A 702 -8.97 22.43 4.43
CA PRO A 702 -9.71 21.27 4.88
C PRO A 702 -10.88 20.92 3.95
N TYR A 703 -11.18 19.64 3.82
CA TYR A 703 -12.31 19.16 3.03
C TYR A 703 -13.58 19.01 3.85
N LEU A 704 -13.43 18.68 5.14
CA LEU A 704 -14.48 18.38 6.09
C LEU A 704 -14.63 19.50 7.14
N PRO A 705 -15.84 19.72 7.69
CA PRO A 705 -16.06 20.76 8.69
C PRO A 705 -15.38 20.48 10.03
N TYR A 706 -15.20 19.20 10.38
CA TYR A 706 -14.60 18.77 11.63
C TYR A 706 -13.93 17.42 11.48
N MET A 707 -12.73 17.31 12.03
CA MET A 707 -12.01 16.04 12.22
C MET A 707 -11.33 16.05 13.59
N LYS A 708 -11.40 14.93 14.30
CA LYS A 708 -10.65 14.69 15.52
C LYS A 708 -9.69 13.54 15.27
N VAL A 709 -8.41 13.79 15.30
CA VAL A 709 -7.34 12.87 14.92
C VAL A 709 -6.55 12.47 16.17
N ARG A 710 -6.44 11.18 16.44
CA ARG A 710 -5.57 10.62 17.46
C ARG A 710 -4.15 10.50 16.91
N LEU A 711 -3.25 11.32 17.41
CA LEU A 711 -1.84 11.32 17.04
C LEU A 711 -1.13 10.10 17.63
N GLY A 712 -0.01 9.69 17.01
CA GLY A 712 0.75 8.51 17.41
C GLY A 712 1.32 8.56 18.84
N ASN A 713 1.39 9.73 19.47
CA ASN A 713 1.75 9.91 20.88
C ASN A 713 0.53 9.89 21.83
N GLY A 714 -0.65 9.55 21.34
CA GLY A 714 -1.91 9.46 22.09
C GLY A 714 -2.63 10.78 22.31
N LYS A 715 -2.06 11.93 21.89
CA LYS A 715 -2.75 13.23 21.96
C LYS A 715 -3.77 13.36 20.84
N MET A 716 -4.74 14.26 21.05
CA MET A 716 -5.78 14.54 20.08
C MET A 716 -5.49 15.86 19.37
N LEU A 717 -5.65 15.87 18.04
CA LEU A 717 -5.66 17.07 17.22
C LEU A 717 -7.09 17.25 16.68
N GLU A 718 -7.74 18.34 17.06
CA GLU A 718 -9.05 18.71 16.52
C GLU A 718 -8.86 19.71 15.37
N ILE A 719 -9.30 19.33 14.18
CA ILE A 719 -9.25 20.17 12.98
C ILE A 719 -10.65 20.70 12.74
N LYS A 720 -10.82 21.99 12.72
CA LYS A 720 -12.10 22.69 12.59
C LYS A 720 -12.09 23.62 11.38
N ALA A 721 -13.08 23.46 10.52
CA ALA A 721 -13.30 24.34 9.37
C ALA A 721 -14.81 24.64 9.21
N PRO A 722 -15.41 25.37 10.19
CA PRO A 722 -16.84 25.62 10.15
C PRO A 722 -17.22 26.39 8.90
N GLY A 723 -18.28 25.90 8.21
CA GLY A 723 -18.80 26.51 7.00
C GLY A 723 -18.01 26.17 5.72
N VAL A 724 -17.02 25.28 5.79
CA VAL A 724 -16.33 24.79 4.59
C VAL A 724 -17.32 24.15 3.60
N SER A 725 -17.20 24.48 2.32
CA SER A 725 -18.02 23.97 1.23
C SER A 725 -17.30 24.18 -0.10
N ASP A 726 -17.92 23.75 -1.20
CA ASP A 726 -17.39 24.02 -2.55
C ASP A 726 -17.33 25.53 -2.85
N GLU A 727 -18.23 26.31 -2.28
CA GLU A 727 -18.23 27.77 -2.39
C GLU A 727 -17.23 28.38 -1.39
N ASN A 728 -17.29 27.99 -0.11
CA ASN A 728 -16.42 28.48 0.95
C ASN A 728 -15.13 27.64 1.02
N ARG A 729 -14.33 27.70 -0.03
CA ARG A 729 -13.11 26.89 -0.19
C ARG A 729 -11.82 27.63 0.20
N TYR A 730 -11.88 28.93 0.43
CA TYR A 730 -10.70 29.76 0.67
C TYR A 730 -10.47 30.00 2.15
N VAL A 731 -9.24 29.76 2.59
CA VAL A 731 -8.79 29.99 3.97
C VAL A 731 -8.59 31.48 4.19
N GLN A 732 -9.34 32.05 5.14
CA GLN A 732 -9.23 33.46 5.57
C GLN A 732 -8.20 33.62 6.67
N ARG A 733 -8.22 32.70 7.65
CA ARG A 733 -7.35 32.71 8.82
C ARG A 733 -7.12 31.29 9.32
N VAL A 734 -5.95 31.02 9.89
CA VAL A 734 -5.61 29.76 10.57
C VAL A 734 -5.16 30.04 11.97
N THR A 735 -5.61 29.26 12.94
CA THR A 735 -5.10 29.30 14.32
C THR A 735 -4.72 27.91 14.79
N LEU A 736 -3.65 27.79 15.57
CA LEU A 736 -3.27 26.57 16.30
C LEU A 736 -3.28 26.89 17.80
N ASN A 737 -4.15 26.19 18.53
CA ASN A 737 -4.37 26.42 19.96
C ASN A 737 -4.69 27.93 20.32
N GLY A 738 -5.45 28.56 19.43
CA GLY A 738 -5.85 29.99 19.59
C GLY A 738 -4.81 30.99 19.10
N GLU A 739 -3.58 30.57 18.79
CA GLU A 739 -2.55 31.43 18.22
C GLU A 739 -2.66 31.49 16.72
N GLU A 740 -2.61 32.68 16.12
CA GLU A 740 -2.69 32.82 14.66
C GLU A 740 -1.43 32.32 13.96
N ILE A 741 -1.63 31.54 12.92
CA ILE A 741 -0.60 31.05 12.02
C ILE A 741 -0.65 31.84 10.71
N THR A 742 0.28 32.76 10.53
CA THR A 742 0.45 33.50 9.26
C THR A 742 1.16 32.65 8.21
N LYS A 743 2.01 31.74 8.67
CA LYS A 743 2.79 30.82 7.84
C LYS A 743 1.88 29.93 6.96
N LEU A 744 2.39 29.57 5.78
CA LEU A 744 1.74 28.64 4.86
C LEU A 744 2.15 27.18 5.13
N TYR A 745 2.66 26.89 6.32
CA TYR A 745 3.06 25.57 6.75
C TYR A 745 2.91 25.37 8.26
N LEU A 746 2.83 24.12 8.68
CA LEU A 746 2.84 23.66 10.08
C LEU A 746 4.12 22.84 10.31
N ILE A 747 4.59 22.77 11.54
CA ILE A 747 5.77 21.99 11.93
C ILE A 747 5.31 20.72 12.66
N HIS A 748 5.95 19.58 12.35
CA HIS A 748 5.62 18.27 12.92
C HIS A 748 5.55 18.30 14.46
N GLU A 749 6.55 18.86 15.12
CA GLU A 749 6.56 18.96 16.59
C GLU A 749 5.37 19.76 17.14
N GLN A 750 4.92 20.82 16.43
CA GLN A 750 3.77 21.60 16.83
C GLN A 750 2.47 20.79 16.72
N LEU A 751 2.29 20.04 15.61
CA LEU A 751 1.15 19.15 15.44
C LEU A 751 1.14 18.05 16.51
N MET A 752 2.29 17.44 16.79
CA MET A 752 2.42 16.39 17.79
C MET A 752 2.14 16.85 19.23
N ARG A 753 2.01 18.16 19.48
CA ARG A 753 1.51 18.68 20.77
C ARG A 753 0.01 18.47 20.93
N GLY A 754 -0.70 18.25 19.82
CA GLY A 754 -2.16 18.15 19.79
C GLY A 754 -2.83 19.50 20.05
N GLY A 755 -4.14 19.47 20.29
CA GLY A 755 -4.96 20.64 20.54
C GLY A 755 -5.88 20.98 19.36
N GLU A 756 -6.11 22.24 19.07
CA GLU A 756 -7.08 22.72 18.09
C GLU A 756 -6.39 23.42 16.92
N LEU A 757 -6.60 22.94 15.70
CA LEU A 757 -6.23 23.61 14.45
C LEU A 757 -7.54 24.10 13.79
N CYS A 758 -7.73 25.42 13.72
CA CYS A 758 -8.96 26.01 13.20
C CYS A 758 -8.68 26.81 11.92
N PHE A 759 -9.51 26.56 10.90
CA PHE A 759 -9.52 27.28 9.63
C PHE A 759 -10.80 28.10 9.50
N GLU A 760 -10.68 29.40 9.40
CA GLU A 760 -11.79 30.26 9.02
C GLU A 760 -11.92 30.29 7.51
N MET A 761 -13.07 29.81 6.99
CA MET A 761 -13.30 29.62 5.56
C MET A 761 -14.17 30.73 4.96
N GLY A 762 -13.98 31.03 3.69
CA GLY A 762 -14.77 32.02 2.95
C GLY A 762 -14.86 31.73 1.45
N SER A 763 -15.79 32.43 0.78
CA SER A 763 -16.07 32.25 -0.66
C SER A 763 -15.14 33.06 -1.57
N THR A 764 -14.35 34.00 -1.02
CA THR A 764 -13.42 34.83 -1.79
C THR A 764 -11.98 34.56 -1.36
N PRO A 765 -11.01 34.58 -2.31
CA PRO A 765 -9.60 34.42 -2.00
C PRO A 765 -9.08 35.47 -1.02
N ASN A 766 -8.33 35.06 0.01
CA ASN A 766 -7.55 35.99 0.82
C ASN A 766 -6.20 36.24 0.12
N VAL A 767 -6.15 37.28 -0.70
CA VAL A 767 -4.97 37.60 -1.53
C VAL A 767 -3.81 38.22 -0.74
N SER A 768 -3.99 38.51 0.55
CA SER A 768 -2.95 39.12 1.42
C SER A 768 -2.26 38.13 2.34
N ARG A 769 -2.79 36.91 2.48
CA ARG A 769 -2.26 35.90 3.40
C ARG A 769 -1.01 35.20 2.85
N GLY A 770 0.03 35.09 3.69
CA GLY A 770 1.23 34.27 3.38
C GLY A 770 2.16 34.90 2.34
N LEU A 771 2.14 36.21 2.15
CA LEU A 771 3.00 36.90 1.17
C LEU A 771 4.39 37.23 1.70
N ALA A 772 4.56 37.33 3.01
CA ALA A 772 5.87 37.60 3.61
C ALA A 772 6.82 36.39 3.38
N THR A 773 8.11 36.65 3.18
CA THR A 773 9.11 35.60 2.92
C THR A 773 9.17 34.59 4.06
N GLU A 774 9.05 35.02 5.29
CA GLU A 774 9.04 34.19 6.50
C GLU A 774 7.80 33.30 6.65
N ASP A 775 6.72 33.62 5.93
CA ASP A 775 5.49 32.85 5.94
C ASP A 775 5.53 31.69 4.92
N LYS A 776 6.44 31.73 3.96
CA LYS A 776 6.55 30.70 2.92
C LYS A 776 7.22 29.43 3.43
N PRO A 777 6.87 28.25 2.88
CA PRO A 777 7.53 27.01 3.27
C PRO A 777 9.02 27.01 2.92
N TYR A 778 9.74 26.02 3.45
CA TYR A 778 11.18 25.85 3.23
C TYR A 778 11.53 25.71 1.74
N SER A 779 12.68 26.27 1.36
CA SER A 779 13.39 26.00 0.11
C SER A 779 14.89 26.08 0.37
N MET A 780 15.71 25.28 -0.32
CA MET A 780 17.18 25.37 -0.22
C MET A 780 17.70 26.75 -0.64
N THR A 781 17.18 27.28 -1.72
CA THR A 781 17.38 28.68 -2.15
C THR A 781 16.44 29.57 -1.34
N ARG A 782 17.00 30.58 -0.65
CA ARG A 782 16.25 31.52 0.23
C ARG A 782 15.71 32.71 -0.57
#